data_fb2147a4f686a452cd269b82559e4ceb
#
_entry.id   fb2147a4f686a452cd269b82559e4ceb
#
_cell.length_a   1.000
_cell.length_b   1.000
_cell.length_c   1.000
_cell.angle_alpha   90.00
_cell.angle_beta   90.00
_cell.angle_gamma   90.00
#
_symmetry.space_group_name_H-M   'P 1'
#
loop_
_entity.id
_entity.type
_entity.pdbx_description
1 polymer ?
#
loop_
_entity_poly.entity_id
_entity_poly.type
_entity_poly.pdbx_seq_one_letter_code
_entity_poly.pdbx_strand_id
1 'polypeptide(L)'
;MNKKYALGMDVGGSHLATAIVDIASKKIIPETKKIIPINSKDGAKPILEAMAECLAHSLQNFNQPIEGIGISVPGPFDYENGICEIYNCNKFESLYGIDIRTYLGNQLHPTIKNVNDIVFANDASCFLSGEAWVNSLSDTNVAAITLGTGVGSSFMVNGKIIKIGDHIPPNGEVYNLPFKGKRAEDWLGTQWFLSAYKDLFGKETENVKSIAENAPTSEKAEHIFLEFGANLGDFLLPILSSFKAEHLIFGGNICKSFPLFESSFISKFNGNLPKILLASPTEDSAILGAVYQLITKDNSEPKKGHTSQYPMPIITNKETKDSYEVFPNFPISNGAIERSFKSLAKEIVNQKNVLIDGYMGIYWDEFILEITKELKALNKKSIPFSMSSAYKSTKEIDRLITPYLGGDDPVFGRLFDGELKDFFDMEKLERIQEDKDCINILYGTGAFLSNWDGIRIYIDLPKDEIQYRSRAGTVLNLGAALPIPPKLQYKRMFFIDWPVLNRHKACIINQLDYIVDGQYTSDISWCTGETLKLGLQEMSQNAFRARPWFSPGVWGGDWMKDRFDQLNQEVVNYAWSFELIVPENGIVLSKNGICLEVSFDMLMYNDHKAILGNASQTFGYEFPIRFNYLDTYDGENLSLQCHPTPKYVRENFGDKFTQDETYYILDCEPGAEVYLGFKEGVKREEFHHALLKSHEAAKVMDVDKYVQKFLAKKHDLFLIPNGTIHCSGINNMVLEISSTKYLYTFKMYDWMRMDLDGSPRPLNIERGMDNVNFDCIGKRVKEDYISKETIIEEGSNYKTKRLSTHSKHFYELFRFEFNDEIEIATNNQCHILNLVEGSKIKVNTGEKSMIIQYAETFVIPAKTKKYTMINLGSTAAKVVQANIKPEFCNTKL
;
A
#
# COMPACT_ATOMS: atom_id res chain seq x y z
N MET A 1 -27.72 -21.49 -12.78
CA MET A 1 -27.52 -22.93 -12.52
C MET A 1 -26.61 -23.04 -11.32
N ASN A 2 -27.03 -23.68 -10.24
CA ASN A 2 -26.11 -23.91 -9.10
C ASN A 2 -24.99 -24.82 -9.58
N LYS A 3 -23.76 -24.30 -9.65
CA LYS A 3 -22.58 -25.08 -9.93
C LYS A 3 -22.35 -26.04 -8.74
N LYS A 4 -22.14 -27.30 -9.01
CA LYS A 4 -22.08 -28.37 -8.00
C LYS A 4 -20.64 -28.79 -7.67
N TYR A 5 -19.68 -28.34 -8.44
CA TYR A 5 -18.31 -28.84 -8.40
C TYR A 5 -17.31 -27.71 -8.31
N ALA A 6 -16.18 -27.96 -7.62
CA ALA A 6 -15.03 -27.07 -7.59
C ALA A 6 -13.73 -27.88 -7.65
N LEU A 7 -12.68 -27.28 -8.16
CA LEU A 7 -11.35 -27.89 -8.18
C LEU A 7 -10.57 -27.42 -6.97
N GLY A 8 -9.97 -28.35 -6.23
CA GLY A 8 -9.08 -28.06 -5.12
C GLY A 8 -7.65 -28.49 -5.41
N MET A 9 -6.67 -27.73 -4.90
CA MET A 9 -5.24 -28.06 -4.93
C MET A 9 -4.63 -27.90 -3.54
N ASP A 10 -3.75 -28.83 -3.19
CA ASP A 10 -2.83 -28.71 -2.06
C ASP A 10 -1.39 -28.64 -2.56
N VAL A 11 -0.65 -27.59 -2.13
CA VAL A 11 0.74 -27.33 -2.51
C VAL A 11 1.65 -27.71 -1.34
N GLY A 12 2.13 -28.95 -1.37
CA GLY A 12 3.11 -29.42 -0.41
C GLY A 12 4.56 -29.19 -0.85
N GLY A 13 5.49 -29.26 0.09
CA GLY A 13 6.93 -29.05 -0.21
C GLY A 13 7.56 -30.12 -1.12
N SER A 14 6.95 -31.29 -1.28
CA SER A 14 7.46 -32.41 -2.06
C SER A 14 6.50 -32.93 -3.12
N HIS A 15 5.25 -32.47 -3.12
CA HIS A 15 4.23 -32.91 -4.08
C HIS A 15 3.11 -31.89 -4.19
N LEU A 16 2.40 -31.91 -5.30
CA LEU A 16 1.13 -31.23 -5.54
C LEU A 16 0.02 -32.28 -5.59
N ALA A 17 -1.10 -31.99 -4.96
CA ALA A 17 -2.30 -32.83 -5.03
C ALA A 17 -3.49 -32.02 -5.51
N THR A 18 -4.25 -32.53 -6.50
CA THR A 18 -5.47 -31.89 -6.98
C THR A 18 -6.61 -32.89 -7.07
N ALA A 19 -7.83 -32.41 -6.90
CA ALA A 19 -9.03 -33.18 -7.17
C ALA A 19 -10.25 -32.26 -7.35
N ILE A 20 -11.26 -32.74 -8.10
CA ILE A 20 -12.57 -32.12 -8.13
C ILE A 20 -13.39 -32.61 -6.92
N VAL A 21 -14.08 -31.65 -6.32
CA VAL A 21 -14.94 -31.88 -5.14
C VAL A 21 -16.40 -31.68 -5.56
N ASP A 22 -17.24 -32.64 -5.23
CA ASP A 22 -18.69 -32.47 -5.22
C ASP A 22 -19.08 -31.71 -3.94
N ILE A 23 -19.52 -30.46 -4.14
CA ILE A 23 -19.81 -29.51 -3.04
C ILE A 23 -21.01 -30.01 -2.20
N ALA A 24 -21.99 -30.64 -2.82
CA ALA A 24 -23.18 -31.08 -2.13
C ALA A 24 -22.92 -32.30 -1.23
N SER A 25 -22.15 -33.27 -1.71
CA SER A 25 -21.77 -34.45 -0.91
C SER A 25 -20.52 -34.23 -0.04
N LYS A 26 -19.83 -33.11 -0.21
CA LYS A 26 -18.56 -32.79 0.46
C LYS A 26 -17.49 -33.86 0.24
N LYS A 27 -17.40 -34.40 -0.96
CA LYS A 27 -16.49 -35.51 -1.29
C LYS A 27 -15.65 -35.22 -2.51
N ILE A 28 -14.41 -35.69 -2.46
CA ILE A 28 -13.52 -35.74 -3.61
C ILE A 28 -14.06 -36.78 -4.61
N ILE A 29 -14.00 -36.44 -5.91
CA ILE A 29 -14.28 -37.37 -7.00
C ILE A 29 -12.99 -38.14 -7.30
N PRO A 30 -12.86 -39.42 -6.92
CA PRO A 30 -11.58 -40.12 -6.88
C PRO A 30 -10.85 -40.18 -8.24
N GLU A 31 -11.60 -40.31 -9.36
CA GLU A 31 -11.06 -40.42 -10.71
C GLU A 31 -10.38 -39.12 -11.19
N THR A 32 -10.68 -37.99 -10.52
CA THR A 32 -10.08 -36.69 -10.86
C THR A 32 -8.84 -36.40 -10.02
N LYS A 33 -8.57 -37.21 -8.96
CA LYS A 33 -7.44 -36.98 -8.09
C LYS A 33 -6.12 -37.23 -8.83
N LYS A 34 -5.22 -36.25 -8.73
CA LYS A 34 -3.86 -36.29 -9.26
C LYS A 34 -2.87 -35.86 -8.20
N ILE A 35 -1.80 -36.62 -8.08
CA ILE A 35 -0.65 -36.26 -7.24
C ILE A 35 0.58 -36.31 -8.12
N ILE A 36 1.39 -35.27 -8.10
CA ILE A 36 2.68 -35.20 -8.78
C ILE A 36 3.79 -34.78 -7.83
N PRO A 37 4.96 -35.39 -7.90
CA PRO A 37 6.10 -34.96 -7.10
C PRO A 37 6.64 -33.63 -7.64
N ILE A 38 7.06 -32.76 -6.73
CA ILE A 38 7.81 -31.55 -7.03
C ILE A 38 8.99 -31.41 -6.07
N ASN A 39 9.96 -30.61 -6.46
CA ASN A 39 11.00 -30.16 -5.54
C ASN A 39 10.80 -28.65 -5.30
N SER A 40 10.41 -28.28 -4.09
CA SER A 40 10.18 -26.88 -3.68
C SER A 40 11.41 -25.97 -3.80
N LYS A 41 12.59 -26.54 -4.11
CA LYS A 41 13.85 -25.80 -4.36
C LYS A 41 14.14 -25.57 -5.84
N ASP A 42 13.30 -26.07 -6.73
CA ASP A 42 13.44 -25.82 -8.16
C ASP A 42 13.19 -24.36 -8.52
N GLY A 43 13.53 -23.95 -9.73
CA GLY A 43 13.22 -22.62 -10.22
C GLY A 43 11.71 -22.37 -10.32
N ALA A 44 11.31 -21.11 -10.40
CA ALA A 44 9.90 -20.72 -10.45
C ALA A 44 9.11 -21.39 -11.58
N LYS A 45 9.66 -21.36 -12.79
CA LYS A 45 8.99 -21.90 -13.97
C LYS A 45 8.62 -23.39 -13.85
N PRO A 46 9.52 -24.33 -13.50
CA PRO A 46 9.14 -25.73 -13.29
C PRO A 46 8.03 -25.93 -12.28
N ILE A 47 8.04 -25.18 -11.17
CA ILE A 47 7.01 -25.31 -10.13
C ILE A 47 5.66 -24.81 -10.64
N LEU A 48 5.62 -23.65 -11.30
CA LEU A 48 4.40 -23.08 -11.87
C LEU A 48 3.82 -23.92 -13.00
N GLU A 49 4.67 -24.46 -13.88
CA GLU A 49 4.25 -25.40 -14.94
C GLU A 49 3.66 -26.68 -14.33
N ALA A 50 4.28 -27.24 -13.30
CA ALA A 50 3.76 -28.38 -12.57
C ALA A 50 2.39 -28.11 -11.91
N MET A 51 2.21 -26.93 -11.31
CA MET A 51 0.90 -26.53 -10.74
C MET A 51 -0.17 -26.47 -11.84
N ALA A 52 0.11 -25.81 -12.97
CA ALA A 52 -0.82 -25.70 -14.08
C ALA A 52 -1.16 -27.08 -14.68
N GLU A 53 -0.16 -27.94 -14.90
CA GLU A 53 -0.33 -29.30 -15.42
C GLU A 53 -1.18 -30.16 -14.48
N CYS A 54 -0.95 -30.09 -13.18
CA CYS A 54 -1.69 -30.86 -12.20
C CYS A 54 -3.18 -30.47 -12.18
N LEU A 55 -3.48 -29.16 -12.22
CA LEU A 55 -4.84 -28.63 -12.31
C LEU A 55 -5.52 -29.03 -13.65
N ALA A 56 -4.83 -28.86 -14.77
CA ALA A 56 -5.33 -29.23 -16.10
C ALA A 56 -5.67 -30.71 -16.20
N HIS A 57 -4.84 -31.58 -15.59
CA HIS A 57 -5.10 -33.03 -15.58
C HIS A 57 -6.42 -33.38 -14.90
N SER A 58 -6.71 -32.76 -13.73
CA SER A 58 -7.98 -33.01 -13.02
C SER A 58 -9.20 -32.52 -13.80
N LEU A 59 -9.04 -31.51 -14.66
CA LEU A 59 -10.08 -30.99 -15.54
C LEU A 59 -10.27 -31.77 -16.84
N GLN A 60 -9.23 -32.48 -17.31
CA GLN A 60 -9.17 -33.07 -18.65
C GLN A 60 -10.31 -34.02 -18.98
N ASN A 61 -10.79 -34.77 -17.98
CA ASN A 61 -11.86 -35.76 -18.13
C ASN A 61 -13.14 -35.37 -17.40
N PHE A 62 -13.29 -34.09 -17.02
CA PHE A 62 -14.44 -33.63 -16.29
C PHE A 62 -15.27 -32.62 -17.11
N ASN A 63 -16.42 -33.03 -17.59
CA ASN A 63 -17.26 -32.26 -18.53
C ASN A 63 -18.36 -31.42 -17.85
N GLN A 64 -18.31 -31.25 -16.51
CA GLN A 64 -19.27 -30.43 -15.79
C GLN A 64 -18.64 -29.04 -15.45
N PRO A 65 -19.44 -27.98 -15.38
CA PRO A 65 -18.95 -26.67 -14.96
C PRO A 65 -18.52 -26.69 -13.48
N ILE A 66 -17.43 -26.01 -13.19
CA ILE A 66 -16.93 -25.81 -11.82
C ILE A 66 -17.14 -24.37 -11.35
N GLU A 67 -17.23 -24.16 -10.02
CA GLU A 67 -17.33 -22.85 -9.38
C GLU A 67 -16.06 -22.03 -9.59
N GLY A 68 -14.90 -22.69 -9.45
CA GLY A 68 -13.58 -22.12 -9.50
C GLY A 68 -12.53 -23.08 -8.95
N ILE A 69 -11.39 -22.53 -8.54
CA ILE A 69 -10.24 -23.28 -7.99
C ILE A 69 -9.91 -22.76 -6.61
N GLY A 70 -9.89 -23.64 -5.61
CA GLY A 70 -9.32 -23.37 -4.29
C GLY A 70 -7.91 -23.94 -4.20
N ILE A 71 -6.94 -23.17 -3.73
CA ILE A 71 -5.54 -23.58 -3.63
C ILE A 71 -5.04 -23.40 -2.19
N SER A 72 -4.65 -24.49 -1.56
CA SER A 72 -3.94 -24.53 -0.28
C SER A 72 -2.45 -24.34 -0.52
N VAL A 73 -1.85 -23.31 0.08
CA VAL A 73 -0.41 -23.04 -0.02
C VAL A 73 0.19 -22.70 1.34
N PRO A 74 1.46 -23.07 1.59
CA PRO A 74 2.14 -22.64 2.80
C PRO A 74 2.43 -21.15 2.77
N GLY A 75 2.50 -20.51 3.97
CA GLY A 75 2.91 -19.12 4.12
C GLY A 75 4.42 -18.95 4.34
N PRO A 76 4.87 -17.68 4.35
CA PRO A 76 4.10 -16.44 4.12
C PRO A 76 3.62 -16.29 2.66
N PHE A 77 2.40 -15.81 2.48
CA PHE A 77 1.76 -15.70 1.19
C PHE A 77 0.65 -14.63 1.24
N ASP A 78 0.56 -13.77 0.26
CA ASP A 78 -0.60 -12.88 0.08
C ASP A 78 -1.74 -13.68 -0.56
N TYR A 79 -2.58 -14.25 0.30
CA TYR A 79 -3.69 -15.13 -0.12
C TYR A 79 -4.77 -14.36 -0.88
N GLU A 80 -4.91 -13.07 -0.64
CA GLU A 80 -5.91 -12.22 -1.31
C GLU A 80 -5.53 -11.96 -2.77
N ASN A 81 -4.26 -11.64 -3.01
CA ASN A 81 -3.75 -11.31 -4.35
C ASN A 81 -3.14 -12.51 -5.08
N GLY A 82 -2.87 -13.61 -4.39
CA GLY A 82 -2.28 -14.81 -4.98
C GLY A 82 -0.77 -14.72 -5.18
N ILE A 83 -0.08 -13.92 -4.33
CA ILE A 83 1.36 -13.62 -4.46
C ILE A 83 2.16 -14.39 -3.40
N CYS A 84 3.20 -15.08 -3.84
CA CYS A 84 4.10 -15.81 -2.94
C CYS A 84 5.06 -14.85 -2.23
N GLU A 85 5.06 -14.86 -0.90
CA GLU A 85 5.94 -14.05 -0.04
C GLU A 85 6.98 -14.90 0.72
N ILE A 86 7.14 -16.17 0.33
CA ILE A 86 8.08 -17.10 0.99
C ILE A 86 9.52 -16.68 0.70
N TYR A 87 10.24 -16.30 1.75
CA TYR A 87 11.64 -15.89 1.69
C TYR A 87 12.42 -16.44 2.89
N ASN A 88 13.66 -16.91 2.70
CA ASN A 88 14.50 -17.54 3.73
C ASN A 88 13.86 -18.74 4.46
N CYS A 89 12.99 -19.50 3.78
CA CYS A 89 12.29 -20.67 4.34
C CYS A 89 12.79 -22.01 3.80
N ASN A 90 13.83 -22.03 2.97
CA ASN A 90 14.38 -23.21 2.28
C ASN A 90 13.38 -24.00 1.40
N LYS A 91 12.25 -23.39 1.05
CA LYS A 91 11.22 -23.95 0.14
C LYS A 91 10.53 -22.82 -0.63
N PHE A 92 10.18 -23.06 -1.88
CA PHE A 92 9.44 -22.14 -2.75
C PHE A 92 10.01 -20.70 -2.89
N GLU A 93 11.26 -20.49 -2.52
CA GLU A 93 11.89 -19.16 -2.57
C GLU A 93 11.94 -18.57 -3.99
N SER A 94 12.00 -19.46 -4.98
CA SER A 94 11.98 -19.06 -6.39
C SER A 94 10.64 -18.48 -6.83
N LEU A 95 9.55 -18.71 -6.08
CA LEU A 95 8.23 -18.15 -6.35
C LEU A 95 8.03 -16.78 -5.71
N TYR A 96 8.98 -16.29 -4.94
CA TYR A 96 8.85 -15.03 -4.21
C TYR A 96 8.46 -13.87 -5.13
N GLY A 97 7.39 -13.16 -4.77
CA GLY A 97 6.87 -12.02 -5.52
C GLY A 97 6.09 -12.35 -6.79
N ILE A 98 5.92 -13.63 -7.13
CA ILE A 98 5.16 -14.02 -8.33
C ILE A 98 3.66 -14.02 -8.04
N ASP A 99 2.89 -13.39 -8.91
CA ASP A 99 1.44 -13.54 -8.98
C ASP A 99 1.07 -14.88 -9.61
N ILE A 100 0.90 -15.88 -8.74
CA ILE A 100 0.54 -17.25 -9.14
C ILE A 100 -0.90 -17.29 -9.67
N ARG A 101 -1.80 -16.44 -9.16
CA ARG A 101 -3.20 -16.37 -9.61
C ARG A 101 -3.29 -16.04 -11.08
N THR A 102 -2.66 -14.93 -11.48
CA THR A 102 -2.66 -14.49 -12.89
C THR A 102 -1.96 -15.51 -13.78
N TYR A 103 -0.84 -16.08 -13.33
CA TYR A 103 -0.16 -17.12 -14.09
C TYR A 103 -1.07 -18.32 -14.36
N LEU A 104 -1.69 -18.90 -13.33
CA LEU A 104 -2.57 -20.05 -13.46
C LEU A 104 -3.84 -19.72 -14.27
N GLY A 105 -4.42 -18.55 -14.07
CA GLY A 105 -5.57 -18.07 -14.83
C GLY A 105 -5.29 -18.03 -16.33
N ASN A 106 -4.12 -17.55 -16.74
CA ASN A 106 -3.69 -17.51 -18.14
C ASN A 106 -3.48 -18.92 -18.70
N GLN A 107 -2.89 -19.83 -17.95
CA GLN A 107 -2.65 -21.21 -18.39
C GLN A 107 -3.94 -22.04 -18.52
N LEU A 108 -4.94 -21.76 -17.67
CA LEU A 108 -6.18 -22.53 -17.62
C LEU A 108 -7.34 -21.92 -18.43
N HIS A 109 -7.08 -20.81 -19.15
CA HIS A 109 -8.06 -20.22 -20.06
C HIS A 109 -8.32 -21.15 -21.28
N PRO A 110 -9.57 -21.37 -21.76
CA PRO A 110 -10.81 -20.70 -21.38
C PRO A 110 -11.63 -21.40 -20.27
N THR A 111 -11.09 -22.43 -19.62
CA THR A 111 -11.84 -23.16 -18.58
C THR A 111 -12.13 -22.27 -17.37
N ILE A 112 -11.15 -21.49 -16.94
CA ILE A 112 -11.30 -20.42 -15.96
C ILE A 112 -11.39 -19.10 -16.73
N LYS A 113 -12.55 -18.45 -16.65
CA LYS A 113 -12.84 -17.20 -17.38
C LYS A 113 -12.46 -15.96 -16.57
N ASN A 114 -12.49 -16.05 -15.27
CA ASN A 114 -12.17 -14.99 -14.34
C ASN A 114 -11.08 -15.48 -13.40
N VAL A 115 -9.94 -14.82 -13.38
CA VAL A 115 -8.82 -15.15 -12.49
C VAL A 115 -9.20 -15.05 -11.01
N ASN A 116 -10.21 -14.25 -10.67
CA ASN A 116 -10.75 -14.13 -9.32
C ASN A 116 -11.52 -15.38 -8.85
N ASP A 117 -11.82 -16.32 -9.76
CA ASP A 117 -12.36 -17.64 -9.42
C ASP A 117 -11.24 -18.60 -8.92
N ILE A 118 -9.98 -18.12 -8.82
CA ILE A 118 -8.87 -18.82 -8.18
C ILE A 118 -8.63 -18.19 -6.81
N VAL A 119 -8.82 -18.98 -5.75
CA VAL A 119 -8.72 -18.54 -4.35
C VAL A 119 -7.59 -19.28 -3.65
N PHE A 120 -6.75 -18.53 -2.95
CA PHE A 120 -5.64 -19.08 -2.15
C PHE A 120 -6.00 -19.02 -0.66
N ALA A 121 -5.54 -20.02 0.09
CA ALA A 121 -5.63 -20.02 1.54
C ALA A 121 -4.45 -20.76 2.17
N ASN A 122 -4.17 -20.45 3.44
CA ASN A 122 -3.08 -21.08 4.19
C ASN A 122 -3.36 -22.58 4.39
N ASP A 123 -2.31 -23.42 4.30
CA ASP A 123 -2.37 -24.87 4.39
C ASP A 123 -3.00 -25.36 5.72
N ALA A 124 -2.60 -24.81 6.87
CA ALA A 124 -3.22 -25.18 8.15
C ALA A 124 -4.69 -24.71 8.26
N SER A 125 -5.00 -23.57 7.67
CA SER A 125 -6.38 -23.05 7.60
C SER A 125 -7.26 -23.93 6.68
N CYS A 126 -6.74 -24.34 5.53
CA CYS A 126 -7.41 -25.27 4.65
C CYS A 126 -7.62 -26.63 5.32
N PHE A 127 -6.61 -27.16 5.99
CA PHE A 127 -6.73 -28.40 6.76
C PHE A 127 -7.86 -28.33 7.77
N LEU A 128 -7.89 -27.31 8.64
CA LEU A 128 -8.97 -27.12 9.61
C LEU A 128 -10.33 -26.96 8.94
N SER A 129 -10.42 -26.10 7.92
CA SER A 129 -11.71 -25.83 7.22
C SER A 129 -12.27 -27.08 6.56
N GLY A 130 -11.42 -27.90 5.94
CA GLY A 130 -11.82 -29.15 5.29
C GLY A 130 -12.38 -30.16 6.28
N GLU A 131 -11.66 -30.41 7.38
CA GLU A 131 -12.10 -31.32 8.42
C GLU A 131 -13.37 -30.81 9.12
N ALA A 132 -13.45 -29.54 9.45
CA ALA A 132 -14.63 -28.96 10.06
C ALA A 132 -15.86 -29.02 9.13
N TRP A 133 -15.67 -28.75 7.83
CA TRP A 133 -16.75 -28.83 6.83
C TRP A 133 -17.30 -30.24 6.70
N VAL A 134 -16.43 -31.24 6.55
CA VAL A 134 -16.85 -32.65 6.42
C VAL A 134 -17.53 -33.15 7.69
N ASN A 135 -16.99 -32.81 8.86
CA ASN A 135 -17.52 -33.25 10.16
C ASN A 135 -18.65 -32.37 10.69
N SER A 136 -19.08 -31.33 9.94
CA SER A 136 -20.18 -30.41 10.31
C SER A 136 -19.96 -29.73 11.67
N LEU A 137 -18.74 -29.18 11.89
CA LEU A 137 -18.33 -28.51 13.13
C LEU A 137 -18.42 -26.97 13.06
N SER A 138 -19.19 -26.41 12.13
CA SER A 138 -19.27 -24.97 11.89
C SER A 138 -19.72 -24.15 13.10
N ASP A 139 -20.45 -24.73 14.03
CA ASP A 139 -21.07 -23.99 15.15
C ASP A 139 -20.31 -24.18 16.47
N THR A 140 -19.07 -24.67 16.41
CA THR A 140 -18.24 -24.99 17.59
C THR A 140 -16.86 -24.31 17.52
N ASN A 141 -16.20 -24.23 18.67
CA ASN A 141 -14.81 -23.78 18.75
C ASN A 141 -13.86 -24.95 18.42
N VAL A 142 -13.21 -24.89 17.28
CA VAL A 142 -12.34 -25.95 16.77
C VAL A 142 -10.90 -25.47 16.69
N ALA A 143 -9.99 -26.23 17.29
CA ALA A 143 -8.55 -26.08 17.09
C ALA A 143 -8.02 -27.23 16.25
N ALA A 144 -7.15 -26.94 15.30
CA ALA A 144 -6.42 -27.95 14.54
C ALA A 144 -4.92 -27.81 14.79
N ILE A 145 -4.26 -28.97 14.97
CA ILE A 145 -2.81 -29.07 15.14
C ILE A 145 -2.28 -30.10 14.15
N THR A 146 -1.34 -29.67 13.31
CA THR A 146 -0.65 -30.59 12.39
C THR A 146 0.75 -30.86 12.89
N LEU A 147 1.09 -32.18 13.01
CA LEU A 147 2.37 -32.67 13.53
C LEU A 147 3.14 -33.38 12.42
N GLY A 148 4.27 -32.79 12.02
CA GLY A 148 5.10 -33.30 10.93
C GLY A 148 6.55 -32.86 11.08
N THR A 149 7.15 -32.31 10.01
CA THR A 149 8.48 -31.69 10.06
C THR A 149 8.53 -30.61 11.14
N GLY A 150 7.48 -29.79 11.20
CA GLY A 150 7.22 -28.82 12.25
C GLY A 150 5.82 -28.99 12.86
N VAL A 151 5.35 -27.99 13.62
CA VAL A 151 4.02 -27.94 14.22
C VAL A 151 3.22 -26.76 13.61
N GLY A 152 2.10 -27.08 12.96
CA GLY A 152 1.15 -26.08 12.44
C GLY A 152 -0.11 -26.01 13.30
N SER A 153 -0.79 -24.87 13.28
CA SER A 153 -2.05 -24.67 14.01
C SER A 153 -3.01 -23.77 13.24
N SER A 154 -4.28 -23.93 13.52
CA SER A 154 -5.34 -23.05 13.07
C SER A 154 -6.52 -23.11 14.04
N PHE A 155 -7.29 -22.02 14.15
CA PHE A 155 -8.40 -21.88 15.10
C PHE A 155 -9.64 -21.38 14.36
N MET A 156 -10.82 -21.95 14.70
CA MET A 156 -12.08 -21.62 14.08
C MET A 156 -13.16 -21.37 15.13
N VAL A 157 -13.95 -20.33 14.94
CA VAL A 157 -15.14 -20.02 15.75
C VAL A 157 -16.29 -19.78 14.79
N ASN A 158 -17.43 -20.42 15.01
CA ASN A 158 -18.62 -20.27 14.19
C ASN A 158 -18.35 -20.39 12.67
N GLY A 159 -17.56 -21.39 12.28
CA GLY A 159 -17.22 -21.66 10.88
C GLY A 159 -16.20 -20.72 10.24
N LYS A 160 -15.72 -19.71 10.98
CA LYS A 160 -14.73 -18.75 10.48
C LYS A 160 -13.37 -18.97 11.10
N ILE A 161 -12.34 -19.02 10.26
CA ILE A 161 -10.95 -19.04 10.74
C ILE A 161 -10.65 -17.69 11.42
N ILE A 162 -10.08 -17.76 12.64
CA ILE A 162 -9.66 -16.57 13.39
C ILE A 162 -8.13 -16.55 13.48
N LYS A 163 -7.55 -15.39 13.25
CA LYS A 163 -6.09 -15.13 13.31
C LYS A 163 -5.73 -14.10 14.39
N ILE A 164 -6.71 -13.35 14.88
CA ILE A 164 -6.54 -12.29 15.87
C ILE A 164 -7.55 -12.51 17.00
N GLY A 165 -7.12 -12.34 18.24
CA GLY A 165 -7.97 -12.44 19.43
C GLY A 165 -7.15 -12.75 20.70
N ASP A 166 -7.63 -12.29 21.85
CA ASP A 166 -6.95 -12.44 23.15
C ASP A 166 -6.84 -13.90 23.65
N HIS A 167 -7.58 -14.82 23.00
CA HIS A 167 -7.69 -16.21 23.43
C HIS A 167 -6.99 -17.19 22.49
N ILE A 168 -6.29 -16.71 21.48
CA ILE A 168 -5.51 -17.50 20.53
C ILE A 168 -4.07 -17.00 20.45
N PRO A 169 -3.12 -17.82 20.03
CA PRO A 169 -1.76 -17.40 19.73
C PRO A 169 -1.72 -16.32 18.66
N PRO A 170 -0.70 -15.44 18.64
CA PRO A 170 -0.51 -14.46 17.59
C PRO A 170 -0.62 -15.09 16.19
N ASN A 171 -1.40 -14.49 15.31
CA ASN A 171 -1.73 -15.00 13.96
C ASN A 171 -2.37 -16.41 13.92
N GLY A 172 -2.77 -16.97 15.08
CA GLY A 172 -3.23 -18.35 15.19
C GLY A 172 -2.10 -19.38 15.08
N GLU A 173 -0.84 -18.98 15.25
CA GLU A 173 0.35 -19.81 15.01
C GLU A 173 1.04 -20.19 16.31
N VAL A 174 1.29 -21.50 16.52
CA VAL A 174 1.91 -22.03 17.74
C VAL A 174 3.40 -22.34 17.61
N TYR A 175 3.92 -22.52 16.40
CA TYR A 175 5.26 -23.04 16.15
C TYR A 175 6.38 -22.24 16.80
N ASN A 176 6.22 -20.91 16.84
CA ASN A 176 7.24 -19.98 17.33
C ASN A 176 7.05 -19.58 18.82
N LEU A 177 6.04 -20.10 19.49
CA LEU A 177 5.81 -19.79 20.90
C LEU A 177 6.94 -20.36 21.78
N PRO A 178 7.32 -19.65 22.86
CA PRO A 178 8.33 -20.13 23.78
C PRO A 178 7.83 -21.34 24.57
N PHE A 179 8.59 -22.41 24.54
CA PHE A 179 8.31 -23.63 25.32
C PHE A 179 9.61 -24.28 25.86
N LYS A 180 9.70 -24.47 27.16
CA LYS A 180 10.88 -25.11 27.82
C LYS A 180 12.22 -24.52 27.34
N GLY A 181 12.30 -23.20 27.22
CA GLY A 181 13.53 -22.46 26.84
C GLY A 181 13.91 -22.47 25.35
N LYS A 182 13.07 -23.07 24.50
CA LYS A 182 13.21 -23.07 23.04
C LYS A 182 11.87 -22.72 22.41
N ARG A 183 11.76 -22.77 21.07
CA ARG A 183 10.48 -22.67 20.37
C ARG A 183 9.68 -23.97 20.50
N ALA A 184 8.36 -23.85 20.43
CA ALA A 184 7.47 -25.02 20.44
C ALA A 184 7.84 -26.06 19.37
N GLU A 185 8.17 -25.58 18.15
CA GLU A 185 8.57 -26.45 17.04
C GLU A 185 9.78 -27.34 17.34
N ASP A 186 10.74 -26.83 18.13
CA ASP A 186 11.95 -27.57 18.51
C ASP A 186 11.64 -28.76 19.44
N TRP A 187 10.42 -28.80 20.04
CA TRP A 187 9.95 -29.89 20.93
C TRP A 187 8.87 -30.78 20.31
N LEU A 188 8.15 -30.26 19.30
CA LEU A 188 6.92 -30.87 18.81
C LEU A 188 6.99 -31.31 17.34
N GLY A 189 8.19 -31.22 16.73
CA GLY A 189 8.43 -31.62 15.34
C GLY A 189 9.26 -32.90 15.21
N THR A 190 9.43 -33.35 13.97
CA THR A 190 10.22 -34.54 13.60
C THR A 190 11.64 -34.52 14.21
N GLN A 191 12.31 -33.35 14.21
CA GLN A 191 13.70 -33.24 14.67
C GLN A 191 13.85 -33.61 16.17
N TRP A 192 12.83 -33.29 16.96
CA TRP A 192 12.84 -33.72 18.38
C TRP A 192 12.89 -35.25 18.51
N PHE A 193 12.08 -35.99 17.76
CA PHE A 193 12.08 -37.45 17.78
C PHE A 193 13.44 -38.02 17.37
N LEU A 194 14.05 -37.49 16.33
CA LEU A 194 15.35 -37.93 15.84
C LEU A 194 16.45 -37.67 16.86
N SER A 195 16.44 -36.50 17.52
CA SER A 195 17.37 -36.19 18.61
C SER A 195 17.16 -37.10 19.83
N ALA A 196 15.93 -37.26 20.30
CA ALA A 196 15.60 -38.09 21.44
C ALA A 196 16.01 -39.57 21.19
N TYR A 197 15.79 -40.05 19.97
CA TYR A 197 16.23 -41.41 19.60
C TYR A 197 17.76 -41.53 19.61
N LYS A 198 18.47 -40.56 19.04
CA LYS A 198 19.94 -40.52 19.04
C LYS A 198 20.51 -40.51 20.46
N ASP A 199 19.91 -39.71 21.35
CA ASP A 199 20.35 -39.59 22.76
C ASP A 199 20.13 -40.90 23.53
N LEU A 200 19.00 -41.59 23.31
CA LEU A 200 18.68 -42.84 24.03
C LEU A 200 19.34 -44.11 23.46
N PHE A 201 19.58 -44.14 22.15
CA PHE A 201 20.10 -45.32 21.46
C PHE A 201 21.56 -45.18 21.00
N GLY A 202 22.16 -43.97 21.03
CA GLY A 202 23.51 -43.68 20.57
C GLY A 202 23.72 -43.84 19.07
N LYS A 203 22.65 -43.94 18.30
CA LYS A 203 22.65 -44.05 16.82
C LYS A 203 21.54 -43.22 16.17
N GLU A 204 21.74 -42.88 14.94
CA GLU A 204 20.74 -42.14 14.15
C GLU A 204 19.63 -43.06 13.63
N THR A 205 18.47 -42.48 13.35
CA THR A 205 17.35 -43.11 12.64
C THR A 205 16.88 -42.23 11.51
N GLU A 206 16.30 -42.85 10.49
CA GLU A 206 15.90 -42.08 9.28
C GLU A 206 14.64 -41.25 9.46
N ASN A 207 13.68 -41.74 10.27
CA ASN A 207 12.38 -41.10 10.41
C ASN A 207 11.60 -41.55 11.64
N VAL A 208 10.54 -40.84 12.00
CA VAL A 208 9.67 -41.14 13.15
C VAL A 208 8.92 -42.44 12.97
N LYS A 209 8.61 -42.87 11.75
CA LYS A 209 7.93 -44.15 11.48
C LYS A 209 8.76 -45.33 11.98
N SER A 210 10.06 -45.32 11.72
CA SER A 210 10.96 -46.39 12.20
C SER A 210 11.02 -46.47 13.75
N ILE A 211 10.90 -45.33 14.45
CA ILE A 211 10.81 -45.28 15.90
C ILE A 211 9.47 -45.91 16.36
N ALA A 212 8.36 -45.54 15.69
CA ALA A 212 7.03 -46.03 16.02
C ALA A 212 6.88 -47.54 15.81
N GLU A 213 7.46 -48.08 14.74
CA GLU A 213 7.47 -49.54 14.45
C GLU A 213 8.23 -50.33 15.53
N ASN A 214 9.23 -49.74 16.16
CA ASN A 214 9.99 -50.34 17.26
C ASN A 214 9.34 -50.12 18.63
N ALA A 215 8.44 -49.19 18.82
CA ALA A 215 7.84 -48.88 20.12
C ALA A 215 7.16 -50.09 20.83
N PRO A 216 6.39 -50.95 20.12
CA PRO A 216 5.73 -52.10 20.75
C PRO A 216 6.69 -53.14 21.36
N THR A 217 7.97 -53.11 20.98
CA THR A 217 8.98 -54.11 21.42
C THR A 217 10.16 -53.48 22.17
N SER A 218 10.16 -52.14 22.33
CA SER A 218 11.26 -51.40 22.94
C SER A 218 10.75 -50.34 23.92
N GLU A 219 10.90 -50.57 25.22
CA GLU A 219 10.56 -49.61 26.29
C GLU A 219 11.18 -48.21 26.05
N LYS A 220 12.39 -48.16 25.48
CA LYS A 220 13.05 -46.90 25.16
C LYS A 220 12.36 -46.14 24.00
N ALA A 221 11.91 -46.85 22.97
CA ALA A 221 11.19 -46.26 21.87
C ALA A 221 9.77 -45.82 22.28
N GLU A 222 9.09 -46.61 23.12
CA GLU A 222 7.82 -46.26 23.74
C GLU A 222 7.97 -45.02 24.63
N HIS A 223 9.03 -44.92 25.42
CA HIS A 223 9.30 -43.76 26.27
C HIS A 223 9.42 -42.46 25.50
N ILE A 224 10.01 -42.45 24.29
CA ILE A 224 10.07 -41.27 23.42
C ILE A 224 8.66 -40.77 23.09
N PHE A 225 7.74 -41.66 22.75
CA PHE A 225 6.36 -41.25 22.44
C PHE A 225 5.60 -40.74 23.66
N LEU A 226 5.78 -41.40 24.82
CA LEU A 226 5.17 -40.96 26.09
C LEU A 226 5.68 -39.58 26.52
N GLU A 227 6.98 -39.32 26.37
CA GLU A 227 7.55 -37.99 26.63
C GLU A 227 7.03 -36.95 25.65
N PHE A 228 6.95 -37.28 24.35
CA PHE A 228 6.36 -36.42 23.35
C PHE A 228 4.92 -36.02 23.67
N GLY A 229 4.10 -37.03 24.04
CA GLY A 229 2.69 -36.77 24.39
C GLY A 229 2.57 -35.88 25.64
N ALA A 230 3.42 -36.09 26.64
CA ALA A 230 3.47 -35.21 27.81
C ALA A 230 3.87 -33.79 27.46
N ASN A 231 4.88 -33.58 26.61
CA ASN A 231 5.30 -32.26 26.13
C ASN A 231 4.20 -31.59 25.35
N LEU A 232 3.54 -32.30 24.43
CA LEU A 232 2.44 -31.79 23.61
C LEU A 232 1.26 -31.37 24.49
N GLY A 233 0.92 -32.17 25.52
CA GLY A 233 -0.15 -31.83 26.46
C GLY A 233 0.17 -30.62 27.33
N ASP A 234 1.39 -30.55 27.90
CA ASP A 234 1.85 -29.40 28.68
C ASP A 234 1.82 -28.10 27.85
N PHE A 235 2.15 -28.19 26.57
CA PHE A 235 2.15 -27.04 25.66
C PHE A 235 0.75 -26.62 25.25
N LEU A 236 -0.12 -27.55 24.86
CA LEU A 236 -1.44 -27.22 24.29
C LEU A 236 -2.49 -26.90 25.35
N LEU A 237 -2.37 -27.43 26.58
CA LEU A 237 -3.36 -27.24 27.64
C LEU A 237 -3.70 -25.76 27.90
N PRO A 238 -2.77 -24.81 28.11
CA PRO A 238 -3.10 -23.43 28.34
C PRO A 238 -3.75 -22.76 27.12
N ILE A 239 -3.33 -23.12 25.91
CA ILE A 239 -3.85 -22.56 24.64
C ILE A 239 -5.30 -23.01 24.43
N LEU A 240 -5.56 -24.33 24.51
CA LEU A 240 -6.89 -24.90 24.29
C LEU A 240 -7.88 -24.46 25.37
N SER A 241 -7.41 -24.30 26.62
CA SER A 241 -8.22 -23.81 27.72
C SER A 241 -8.61 -22.34 27.55
N SER A 242 -7.65 -21.48 27.14
CA SER A 242 -7.93 -20.06 26.84
C SER A 242 -8.92 -19.92 25.67
N PHE A 243 -8.71 -20.68 24.61
CA PHE A 243 -9.56 -20.70 23.42
C PHE A 243 -10.93 -21.36 23.68
N LYS A 244 -11.09 -22.09 24.79
CA LYS A 244 -12.28 -22.92 25.08
C LYS A 244 -12.60 -23.90 23.95
N ALA A 245 -11.57 -24.61 23.47
CA ALA A 245 -11.73 -25.56 22.38
C ALA A 245 -12.75 -26.65 22.75
N GLU A 246 -13.75 -26.88 21.92
CA GLU A 246 -14.70 -28.00 22.04
C GLU A 246 -14.20 -29.22 21.27
N HIS A 247 -13.51 -28.98 20.16
CA HIS A 247 -12.91 -30.01 19.32
C HIS A 247 -11.44 -29.68 19.05
N LEU A 248 -10.61 -30.75 19.06
CA LEU A 248 -9.20 -30.72 18.70
C LEU A 248 -8.97 -31.71 17.57
N ILE A 249 -8.56 -31.20 16.41
CA ILE A 249 -8.27 -32.03 15.23
C ILE A 249 -6.76 -32.19 15.12
N PHE A 250 -6.30 -33.40 15.08
CA PHE A 250 -4.91 -33.75 14.85
C PHE A 250 -4.69 -34.21 13.41
N GLY A 251 -3.67 -33.67 12.75
CA GLY A 251 -3.23 -34.03 11.40
C GLY A 251 -1.71 -34.14 11.30
N GLY A 252 -1.26 -34.56 10.13
CA GLY A 252 0.17 -34.77 9.84
C GLY A 252 0.65 -36.18 10.13
N ASN A 253 1.86 -36.52 9.67
CA ASN A 253 2.35 -37.88 9.68
C ASN A 253 2.67 -38.43 11.08
N ILE A 254 3.05 -37.56 12.04
CA ILE A 254 3.31 -37.98 13.42
C ILE A 254 2.02 -38.45 14.10
N CYS A 255 0.87 -37.87 13.72
CA CYS A 255 -0.42 -38.26 14.30
C CYS A 255 -0.86 -39.69 13.95
N LYS A 256 -0.27 -40.35 12.94
CA LYS A 256 -0.47 -41.77 12.66
C LYS A 256 0.00 -42.63 13.81
N SER A 257 0.88 -42.10 14.68
CA SER A 257 1.38 -42.77 15.89
C SER A 257 0.65 -42.28 17.16
N PHE A 258 -0.51 -41.59 17.03
CA PHE A 258 -1.27 -41.05 18.16
C PHE A 258 -1.50 -42.06 19.29
N PRO A 259 -1.85 -43.35 19.03
CA PRO A 259 -2.04 -44.36 20.09
C PRO A 259 -0.81 -44.56 20.99
N LEU A 260 0.41 -44.27 20.51
CA LEU A 260 1.65 -44.41 21.28
C LEU A 260 1.88 -43.29 22.31
N PHE A 261 1.23 -42.11 22.11
CA PHE A 261 1.37 -40.95 22.99
C PHE A 261 0.04 -40.40 23.54
N GLU A 262 -1.08 -40.99 23.18
CA GLU A 262 -2.41 -40.62 23.63
C GLU A 262 -2.54 -40.54 25.13
N SER A 263 -2.12 -41.59 25.84
CA SER A 263 -2.27 -41.69 27.29
C SER A 263 -1.52 -40.59 28.04
N SER A 264 -0.28 -40.31 27.65
CA SER A 264 0.53 -39.25 28.24
C SER A 264 0.02 -37.84 27.88
N PHE A 265 -0.50 -37.66 26.68
CA PHE A 265 -1.14 -36.41 26.24
C PHE A 265 -2.42 -36.12 27.05
N ILE A 266 -3.35 -37.06 27.10
CA ILE A 266 -4.63 -36.94 27.82
C ILE A 266 -4.43 -36.70 29.32
N SER A 267 -3.41 -37.33 29.93
CA SER A 267 -3.12 -37.18 31.35
C SER A 267 -2.90 -35.75 31.83
N LYS A 268 -2.62 -34.82 30.91
CA LYS A 268 -2.38 -33.40 31.23
C LYS A 268 -3.66 -32.56 31.39
N PHE A 269 -4.80 -33.04 30.92
CA PHE A 269 -6.04 -32.21 30.81
C PHE A 269 -7.00 -32.29 32.02
N ASN A 270 -6.73 -33.12 33.04
CA ASN A 270 -7.54 -33.16 34.28
C ASN A 270 -9.08 -33.12 34.04
N GLY A 271 -9.58 -33.79 33.01
CA GLY A 271 -11.01 -33.90 32.68
C GLY A 271 -11.59 -32.84 31.75
N ASN A 272 -10.86 -31.76 31.39
CA ASN A 272 -11.28 -30.71 30.46
C ASN A 272 -10.68 -30.90 29.06
N LEU A 273 -10.66 -32.11 28.56
CA LEU A 273 -10.13 -32.43 27.23
C LEU A 273 -11.16 -32.11 26.14
N PRO A 274 -10.81 -31.33 25.09
CA PRO A 274 -11.64 -31.23 23.90
C PRO A 274 -11.87 -32.57 23.22
N LYS A 275 -12.96 -32.75 22.50
CA LYS A 275 -13.18 -33.97 21.72
C LYS A 275 -12.10 -34.08 20.64
N ILE A 276 -11.28 -35.12 20.72
CA ILE A 276 -10.19 -35.35 19.75
C ILE A 276 -10.74 -36.02 18.50
N LEU A 277 -10.33 -35.53 17.35
CA LEU A 277 -10.55 -36.09 16.02
C LEU A 277 -9.20 -36.30 15.34
N LEU A 278 -9.00 -37.47 14.79
CA LEU A 278 -7.85 -37.77 13.94
C LEU A 278 -8.29 -37.58 12.49
N ALA A 279 -7.60 -36.70 11.79
CA ALA A 279 -7.97 -36.33 10.42
C ALA A 279 -7.70 -37.49 9.43
N SER A 280 -8.42 -37.45 8.34
CA SER A 280 -8.16 -38.17 7.09
C SER A 280 -6.78 -37.83 6.51
N PRO A 281 -6.32 -38.42 5.39
CA PRO A 281 -5.09 -38.01 4.74
C PRO A 281 -5.04 -36.49 4.57
N THR A 282 -3.95 -35.86 5.00
CA THR A 282 -3.85 -34.41 5.13
C THR A 282 -4.09 -33.67 3.80
N GLU A 283 -3.69 -34.26 2.67
CA GLU A 283 -3.91 -33.71 1.34
C GLU A 283 -5.39 -33.62 0.98
N ASP A 284 -6.20 -34.63 1.35
CA ASP A 284 -7.64 -34.62 1.07
C ASP A 284 -8.35 -33.54 1.88
N SER A 285 -7.99 -33.40 3.16
CA SER A 285 -8.50 -32.35 4.04
C SER A 285 -8.13 -30.96 3.53
N ALA A 286 -6.89 -30.75 3.04
CA ALA A 286 -6.43 -29.50 2.49
C ALA A 286 -7.16 -29.15 1.18
N ILE A 287 -7.37 -30.12 0.28
CA ILE A 287 -8.16 -29.93 -0.95
C ILE A 287 -9.60 -29.54 -0.63
N LEU A 288 -10.25 -30.25 0.30
CA LEU A 288 -11.62 -29.94 0.73
C LEU A 288 -11.73 -28.56 1.36
N GLY A 289 -10.75 -28.20 2.18
CA GLY A 289 -10.69 -26.89 2.82
C GLY A 289 -10.44 -25.75 1.83
N ALA A 290 -9.57 -25.93 0.85
CA ALA A 290 -9.36 -24.96 -0.20
C ALA A 290 -10.65 -24.70 -1.01
N VAL A 291 -11.42 -25.76 -1.30
CA VAL A 291 -12.75 -25.62 -1.90
C VAL A 291 -13.74 -24.94 -0.96
N TYR A 292 -13.71 -25.27 0.34
CA TYR A 292 -14.55 -24.58 1.34
C TYR A 292 -14.28 -23.07 1.36
N GLN A 293 -13.03 -22.65 1.35
CA GLN A 293 -12.65 -21.23 1.28
C GLN A 293 -13.14 -20.56 0.00
N LEU A 294 -13.10 -21.25 -1.13
CA LEU A 294 -13.64 -20.74 -2.40
C LEU A 294 -15.15 -20.52 -2.33
N ILE A 295 -15.93 -21.50 -1.83
CA ILE A 295 -17.39 -21.41 -1.84
C ILE A 295 -17.98 -20.52 -0.75
N THR A 296 -17.22 -20.26 0.32
CA THR A 296 -17.58 -19.36 1.42
C THR A 296 -17.03 -17.95 1.25
N LYS A 297 -16.26 -17.71 0.18
CA LYS A 297 -15.78 -16.37 -0.15
C LYS A 297 -17.00 -15.47 -0.35
N ASP A 298 -17.01 -14.37 0.38
CA ASP A 298 -18.05 -13.36 0.24
C ASP A 298 -18.02 -12.81 -1.20
N ASN A 299 -19.07 -13.09 -1.98
CA ASN A 299 -19.20 -12.69 -3.39
C ASN A 299 -19.53 -11.19 -3.56
N SER A 300 -19.29 -10.35 -2.56
CA SER A 300 -19.14 -8.92 -2.79
C SER A 300 -17.99 -8.76 -3.78
N GLU A 301 -18.17 -7.97 -4.85
CA GLU A 301 -17.19 -7.75 -5.92
C GLU A 301 -15.75 -7.71 -5.37
N PRO A 302 -14.78 -8.38 -5.99
CA PRO A 302 -13.42 -8.35 -5.51
C PRO A 302 -13.02 -6.88 -5.43
N LYS A 303 -12.81 -6.38 -4.21
CA LYS A 303 -12.19 -5.08 -3.99
C LYS A 303 -10.81 -5.19 -4.61
N LYS A 304 -10.65 -4.65 -5.82
CA LYS A 304 -9.34 -4.53 -6.48
C LYS A 304 -8.47 -3.66 -5.59
N GLY A 305 -7.62 -4.29 -4.79
CA GLY A 305 -6.74 -3.68 -3.83
C GLY A 305 -7.47 -3.11 -2.59
N HIS A 306 -6.85 -3.17 -1.43
CA HIS A 306 -7.28 -2.41 -0.25
C HIS A 306 -6.99 -0.93 -0.49
N THR A 307 -7.91 -0.24 -1.17
CA THR A 307 -7.84 1.21 -1.26
C THR A 307 -8.50 1.78 -0.02
N SER A 308 -7.75 2.55 0.76
CA SER A 308 -8.32 3.35 1.85
C SER A 308 -9.32 4.41 1.34
N GLN A 309 -9.46 4.54 0.03
CA GLN A 309 -10.28 5.54 -0.62
C GLN A 309 -10.99 4.95 -1.84
N TYR A 310 -12.21 5.40 -2.12
CA TYR A 310 -12.92 5.08 -3.34
C TYR A 310 -12.24 5.70 -4.57
N PRO A 311 -12.19 5.00 -5.72
CA PRO A 311 -11.65 5.58 -6.94
C PRO A 311 -12.47 6.80 -7.37
N MET A 312 -11.84 7.73 -8.11
CA MET A 312 -12.51 8.90 -8.65
C MET A 312 -13.68 8.50 -9.56
N PRO A 313 -14.91 8.92 -9.31
CA PRO A 313 -16.02 8.60 -10.20
C PRO A 313 -15.86 9.25 -11.57
N ILE A 314 -16.07 8.50 -12.65
CA ILE A 314 -16.03 9.03 -14.04
C ILE A 314 -17.17 10.04 -14.27
N ILE A 315 -18.28 9.90 -13.55
CA ILE A 315 -19.44 10.79 -13.64
C ILE A 315 -19.68 11.42 -12.29
N THR A 316 -19.69 12.76 -12.25
CA THR A 316 -20.09 13.50 -11.05
C THR A 316 -21.60 13.64 -10.97
N ASN A 317 -22.17 13.31 -9.82
CA ASN A 317 -23.52 13.75 -9.45
C ASN A 317 -23.46 15.20 -8.99
N LYS A 318 -24.34 16.04 -9.53
CA LYS A 318 -24.38 17.50 -9.25
C LYS A 318 -24.87 17.90 -7.86
N GLU A 319 -25.15 16.96 -6.96
CA GLU A 319 -25.56 17.31 -5.60
C GLU A 319 -24.32 17.71 -4.79
N THR A 320 -24.09 19.02 -4.70
CA THR A 320 -23.15 19.60 -3.73
C THR A 320 -23.68 19.34 -2.33
N LYS A 321 -23.15 18.35 -1.67
CA LYS A 321 -23.38 18.17 -0.23
C LYS A 321 -22.71 19.32 0.54
N ASP A 322 -23.34 19.83 1.59
CA ASP A 322 -22.74 20.81 2.52
C ASP A 322 -21.74 20.10 3.46
N SER A 323 -20.81 19.32 2.89
CA SER A 323 -19.79 18.55 3.61
C SER A 323 -18.48 18.57 2.82
N TYR A 324 -17.38 18.17 3.43
CA TYR A 324 -16.07 18.06 2.80
C TYR A 324 -16.13 17.23 1.52
N GLU A 325 -15.63 17.80 0.39
CA GLU A 325 -15.66 17.16 -0.94
C GLU A 325 -14.37 16.37 -1.19
N VAL A 326 -14.49 15.04 -1.24
CA VAL A 326 -13.37 14.12 -1.50
C VAL A 326 -13.01 14.06 -3.00
N PHE A 327 -13.96 14.40 -3.88
CA PHE A 327 -13.79 14.34 -5.33
C PHE A 327 -13.93 15.72 -6.01
N PRO A 328 -13.11 16.71 -5.60
CA PRO A 328 -13.17 18.04 -6.20
C PRO A 328 -12.84 17.96 -7.68
N ASN A 329 -13.58 18.71 -8.50
CA ASN A 329 -13.32 18.80 -9.92
C ASN A 329 -13.37 20.24 -10.43
N PHE A 330 -12.63 20.51 -11.49
CA PHE A 330 -12.56 21.81 -12.14
C PHE A 330 -13.31 21.77 -13.48
N PRO A 331 -14.46 22.46 -13.60
CA PRO A 331 -15.22 22.50 -14.84
C PRO A 331 -14.50 23.35 -15.89
N ILE A 332 -14.15 22.74 -17.03
CA ILE A 332 -13.49 23.42 -18.14
C ILE A 332 -14.52 24.08 -19.07
N SER A 333 -14.16 25.28 -19.58
CA SER A 333 -15.04 26.04 -20.47
C SER A 333 -14.98 25.51 -21.90
N ASN A 334 -13.81 25.11 -22.40
CA ASN A 334 -13.57 24.75 -23.80
C ASN A 334 -13.21 23.24 -23.91
N GLY A 335 -13.48 22.69 -25.11
CA GLY A 335 -13.20 21.28 -25.43
C GLY A 335 -14.27 20.30 -24.92
N ALA A 336 -14.02 19.03 -25.10
CA ALA A 336 -14.85 17.92 -24.66
C ALA A 336 -14.04 16.89 -23.89
N ILE A 337 -14.67 16.30 -22.88
CA ILE A 337 -14.18 15.10 -22.22
C ILE A 337 -15.12 13.98 -22.64
N GLU A 338 -14.55 12.97 -23.24
CA GLU A 338 -15.26 11.82 -23.79
C GLU A 338 -15.13 10.60 -22.87
N ARG A 339 -15.98 9.60 -23.09
CA ARG A 339 -16.02 8.37 -22.31
C ARG A 339 -16.04 7.16 -23.22
N SER A 340 -15.46 6.06 -22.81
CA SER A 340 -15.45 4.71 -23.37
C SER A 340 -14.32 4.44 -24.38
N PHE A 341 -13.89 3.20 -24.44
CA PHE A 341 -13.00 2.67 -25.48
C PHE A 341 -13.60 2.80 -26.89
N LYS A 342 -14.92 2.67 -27.01
CA LYS A 342 -15.60 2.78 -28.29
C LYS A 342 -15.48 4.17 -28.92
N SER A 343 -15.57 5.24 -28.12
CA SER A 343 -15.38 6.59 -28.63
C SER A 343 -13.93 6.83 -29.03
N LEU A 344 -12.96 6.40 -28.23
CA LEU A 344 -11.53 6.50 -28.55
C LEU A 344 -11.17 5.70 -29.82
N ALA A 345 -11.70 4.48 -29.95
CA ALA A 345 -11.48 3.66 -31.15
C ALA A 345 -11.93 4.34 -32.46
N LYS A 346 -12.99 5.13 -32.42
CA LYS A 346 -13.46 5.90 -33.59
C LYS A 346 -12.47 6.98 -34.03
N GLU A 347 -11.75 7.59 -33.08
CA GLU A 347 -10.74 8.61 -33.39
C GLU A 347 -9.53 7.99 -34.09
N ILE A 348 -9.14 6.78 -33.70
CA ILE A 348 -7.94 6.12 -34.22
C ILE A 348 -8.20 5.15 -35.37
N VAL A 349 -9.44 4.89 -35.72
CA VAL A 349 -9.87 3.87 -36.71
C VAL A 349 -9.28 4.03 -38.12
N ASN A 350 -8.89 5.23 -38.51
CA ASN A 350 -8.30 5.56 -39.80
C ASN A 350 -6.80 5.84 -39.75
N GLN A 351 -6.18 5.62 -38.60
CA GLN A 351 -4.74 5.83 -38.43
C GLN A 351 -3.99 4.57 -38.83
N LYS A 352 -2.77 4.76 -39.37
CA LYS A 352 -1.87 3.65 -39.69
C LYS A 352 -1.14 3.19 -38.43
N ASN A 353 -0.61 4.14 -37.67
CA ASN A 353 0.14 3.89 -36.45
C ASN A 353 -0.48 4.64 -35.27
N VAL A 354 -0.54 3.99 -34.14
CA VAL A 354 -0.99 4.53 -32.86
C VAL A 354 0.09 4.21 -31.81
N LEU A 355 0.66 5.24 -31.22
CA LEU A 355 1.61 5.12 -30.13
C LEU A 355 0.87 5.37 -28.82
N ILE A 356 0.86 4.41 -27.91
CA ILE A 356 0.20 4.51 -26.62
C ILE A 356 1.28 4.44 -25.55
N ASP A 357 1.70 5.60 -25.07
CA ASP A 357 2.65 5.73 -23.96
C ASP A 357 1.90 5.96 -22.64
N GLY A 358 2.59 5.85 -21.53
CA GLY A 358 1.97 6.15 -20.25
C GLY A 358 2.90 5.96 -19.07
N TYR A 359 2.37 6.31 -17.91
CA TYR A 359 3.11 6.18 -16.66
C TYR A 359 3.21 4.71 -16.23
N MET A 360 4.02 4.40 -15.20
CA MET A 360 4.03 3.05 -14.62
C MET A 360 2.71 2.73 -13.91
N GLY A 361 2.41 1.46 -13.75
CA GLY A 361 1.22 0.98 -13.04
C GLY A 361 -0.04 0.86 -13.90
N ILE A 362 0.03 1.16 -15.19
CA ILE A 362 -1.07 0.95 -16.13
C ILE A 362 -1.24 -0.55 -16.41
N TYR A 363 -2.50 -1.00 -16.44
CA TYR A 363 -2.87 -2.36 -16.82
C TYR A 363 -2.92 -2.47 -18.35
N TRP A 364 -1.73 -2.63 -18.95
CA TRP A 364 -1.54 -2.59 -20.40
C TRP A 364 -2.33 -3.65 -21.14
N ASP A 365 -2.36 -4.88 -20.63
CA ASP A 365 -2.99 -6.02 -21.31
C ASP A 365 -4.50 -5.81 -21.40
N GLU A 366 -5.14 -5.32 -20.33
CA GLU A 366 -6.56 -5.01 -20.33
C GLU A 366 -6.88 -3.84 -21.26
N PHE A 367 -6.07 -2.77 -21.21
CA PHE A 367 -6.28 -1.61 -22.07
C PHE A 367 -6.18 -1.98 -23.56
N ILE A 368 -5.15 -2.73 -23.92
CA ILE A 368 -4.95 -3.15 -25.31
C ILE A 368 -6.01 -4.14 -25.77
N LEU A 369 -6.44 -5.04 -24.89
CA LEU A 369 -7.54 -5.95 -25.19
C LEU A 369 -8.81 -5.17 -25.54
N GLU A 370 -9.23 -4.21 -24.72
CA GLU A 370 -10.47 -3.46 -24.95
C GLU A 370 -10.37 -2.56 -26.19
N ILE A 371 -9.28 -1.85 -26.42
CA ILE A 371 -9.14 -0.99 -27.59
C ILE A 371 -9.10 -1.79 -28.90
N THR A 372 -8.41 -2.93 -28.92
CA THR A 372 -8.32 -3.80 -30.11
C THR A 372 -9.66 -4.49 -30.41
N LYS A 373 -10.43 -4.86 -29.37
CA LYS A 373 -11.79 -5.37 -29.47
C LYS A 373 -12.72 -4.35 -30.14
N GLU A 374 -12.67 -3.07 -29.72
CA GLU A 374 -13.48 -2.01 -30.31
C GLU A 374 -13.07 -1.72 -31.79
N LEU A 375 -11.77 -1.75 -32.10
CA LEU A 375 -11.30 -1.62 -33.49
C LEU A 375 -11.81 -2.80 -34.35
N LYS A 376 -11.79 -4.01 -33.82
CA LYS A 376 -12.34 -5.19 -34.50
C LYS A 376 -13.85 -5.05 -34.75
N ALA A 377 -14.60 -4.47 -33.79
CA ALA A 377 -16.04 -4.18 -33.96
C ALA A 377 -16.30 -3.13 -35.06
N LEU A 378 -15.33 -2.28 -35.36
CA LEU A 378 -15.33 -1.34 -36.47
C LEU A 378 -14.78 -1.96 -37.79
N ASN A 379 -14.63 -3.28 -37.86
CA ASN A 379 -14.09 -4.04 -38.99
C ASN A 379 -12.65 -3.66 -39.36
N LYS A 380 -11.83 -3.27 -38.38
CA LYS A 380 -10.40 -2.96 -38.59
C LYS A 380 -9.53 -4.05 -37.95
N LYS A 381 -8.47 -4.41 -38.65
CA LYS A 381 -7.43 -5.27 -38.08
C LYS A 381 -6.39 -4.37 -37.41
N SER A 382 -5.93 -4.80 -36.25
CA SER A 382 -4.85 -4.11 -35.51
C SER A 382 -3.84 -5.12 -35.01
N ILE A 383 -2.59 -4.70 -34.92
CA ILE A 383 -1.48 -5.50 -34.36
C ILE A 383 -0.86 -4.69 -33.22
N PRO A 384 -0.92 -5.19 -31.98
CA PRO A 384 -0.26 -4.57 -30.85
C PRO A 384 1.21 -5.00 -30.75
N PHE A 385 2.10 -4.04 -30.51
CA PHE A 385 3.53 -4.22 -30.28
C PHE A 385 3.87 -3.66 -28.89
N SER A 386 4.40 -4.49 -28.01
CA SER A 386 4.71 -4.10 -26.65
C SER A 386 6.14 -3.55 -26.50
N MET A 387 6.27 -2.41 -25.85
CA MET A 387 7.56 -1.84 -25.45
C MET A 387 8.35 -2.74 -24.50
N SER A 388 7.71 -3.70 -23.83
CA SER A 388 8.40 -4.65 -22.94
C SER A 388 9.44 -5.48 -23.68
N SER A 389 9.26 -5.73 -24.98
CA SER A 389 10.21 -6.44 -25.82
C SER A 389 11.52 -5.69 -26.06
N ALA A 390 11.52 -4.39 -25.87
CA ALA A 390 12.67 -3.53 -26.10
C ALA A 390 13.44 -3.16 -24.81
N TYR A 391 13.02 -3.61 -23.63
CA TYR A 391 13.81 -3.39 -22.42
C TYR A 391 15.19 -4.05 -22.51
N LYS A 392 16.18 -3.44 -21.88
CA LYS A 392 17.44 -4.08 -21.52
C LYS A 392 17.18 -5.28 -20.63
N SER A 393 18.12 -6.20 -20.53
CA SER A 393 17.99 -7.33 -19.61
C SER A 393 17.89 -6.84 -18.17
N THR A 394 17.18 -7.58 -17.31
CA THR A 394 17.06 -7.27 -15.87
C THR A 394 18.42 -7.03 -15.22
N LYS A 395 19.44 -7.83 -15.58
CA LYS A 395 20.81 -7.67 -15.07
C LYS A 395 21.46 -6.34 -15.45
N GLU A 396 21.22 -5.84 -16.65
CA GLU A 396 21.73 -4.55 -17.11
C GLU A 396 21.03 -3.40 -16.39
N ILE A 397 19.70 -3.50 -16.24
CA ILE A 397 18.91 -2.53 -15.48
C ILE A 397 19.34 -2.53 -14.00
N ASP A 398 19.52 -3.70 -13.39
CA ASP A 398 19.98 -3.80 -12.01
C ASP A 398 21.35 -3.15 -11.82
N ARG A 399 22.29 -3.36 -12.74
CA ARG A 399 23.60 -2.67 -12.70
C ARG A 399 23.47 -1.15 -12.82
N LEU A 400 22.55 -0.68 -13.64
CA LEU A 400 22.30 0.74 -13.84
C LEU A 400 21.78 1.41 -12.57
N ILE A 401 20.83 0.76 -11.87
CA ILE A 401 20.12 1.38 -10.74
C ILE A 401 20.73 1.07 -9.37
N THR A 402 21.49 -0.02 -9.20
CA THR A 402 22.06 -0.44 -7.90
C THR A 402 22.81 0.68 -7.17
N PRO A 403 23.62 1.56 -7.83
CA PRO A 403 24.30 2.65 -7.13
C PRO A 403 23.36 3.66 -6.46
N TYR A 404 22.10 3.71 -6.87
CA TYR A 404 21.11 4.65 -6.40
C TYR A 404 20.15 4.06 -5.35
N LEU A 405 20.17 2.75 -5.14
CA LEU A 405 19.24 2.08 -4.21
C LEU A 405 19.67 2.13 -2.74
N GLY A 406 20.82 2.76 -2.41
CA GLY A 406 21.24 2.95 -1.03
C GLY A 406 21.61 1.66 -0.27
N GLY A 407 22.02 0.60 -0.98
CA GLY A 407 22.39 -0.68 -0.36
C GLY A 407 21.28 -1.30 0.45
N ASP A 408 21.59 -1.73 1.68
CA ASP A 408 20.64 -2.42 2.59
C ASP A 408 19.67 -1.47 3.32
N ASP A 409 19.71 -0.16 3.06
CA ASP A 409 18.75 0.77 3.63
C ASP A 409 17.32 0.45 3.12
N PRO A 410 16.35 0.13 3.98
CA PRO A 410 15.03 -0.30 3.55
C PRO A 410 14.17 0.85 2.98
N VAL A 411 14.54 2.11 3.23
CA VAL A 411 13.73 3.30 2.92
C VAL A 411 14.42 4.23 1.94
N PHE A 412 15.71 4.52 2.15
CA PHE A 412 16.39 5.59 1.45
C PHE A 412 17.30 5.11 0.33
N GLY A 413 17.31 5.87 -0.75
CA GLY A 413 18.18 5.75 -1.90
C GLY A 413 18.71 7.13 -2.31
N ARG A 414 19.20 7.23 -3.53
CA ARG A 414 19.64 8.47 -4.16
C ARG A 414 18.84 8.68 -5.45
N LEU A 415 18.44 9.92 -5.73
CA LEU A 415 17.71 10.25 -6.96
C LEU A 415 18.54 9.90 -8.19
N PHE A 416 17.94 9.12 -9.07
CA PHE A 416 18.55 8.71 -10.34
C PHE A 416 18.51 9.87 -11.34
N ASP A 417 19.64 10.16 -11.94
CA ASP A 417 19.84 11.28 -12.87
C ASP A 417 19.80 10.89 -14.36
N GLY A 418 19.62 9.59 -14.67
CA GLY A 418 19.49 9.07 -16.02
C GLY A 418 18.13 9.36 -16.66
N GLU A 419 17.95 8.93 -17.90
CA GLU A 419 16.77 9.12 -18.72
C GLU A 419 16.00 7.82 -18.96
N LEU A 420 14.73 7.92 -19.40
CA LEU A 420 13.90 6.73 -19.69
C LEU A 420 14.53 5.82 -20.74
N LYS A 421 15.18 6.39 -21.76
CA LYS A 421 15.88 5.60 -22.80
C LYS A 421 16.98 4.69 -22.25
N ASP A 422 17.54 4.99 -21.08
CA ASP A 422 18.62 4.20 -20.48
C ASP A 422 18.15 2.81 -20.04
N PHE A 423 16.84 2.61 -19.90
CA PHE A 423 16.21 1.32 -19.59
C PHE A 423 15.98 0.46 -20.83
N PHE A 424 16.10 1.03 -22.03
CA PHE A 424 15.79 0.36 -23.29
C PHE A 424 17.03 0.01 -24.09
N ASP A 425 16.94 -1.09 -24.84
CA ASP A 425 17.82 -1.45 -25.92
C ASP A 425 17.27 -0.84 -27.21
N MET A 426 17.84 0.26 -27.64
CA MET A 426 17.34 1.01 -28.78
C MET A 426 17.42 0.22 -30.08
N GLU A 427 18.38 -0.72 -30.23
CA GLU A 427 18.44 -1.60 -31.40
C GLU A 427 17.24 -2.57 -31.43
N LYS A 428 16.82 -3.09 -30.28
CA LYS A 428 15.60 -3.91 -30.21
C LYS A 428 14.35 -3.10 -30.56
N LEU A 429 14.28 -1.85 -30.12
CA LEU A 429 13.16 -0.96 -30.44
C LEU A 429 13.08 -0.69 -31.96
N GLU A 430 14.20 -0.43 -32.61
CA GLU A 430 14.28 -0.23 -34.07
C GLU A 430 13.94 -1.49 -34.90
N ARG A 431 14.04 -2.68 -34.32
CA ARG A 431 13.63 -3.95 -34.96
C ARG A 431 12.12 -4.15 -34.98
N ILE A 432 11.34 -3.42 -34.23
CA ILE A 432 9.88 -3.49 -34.26
C ILE A 432 9.41 -2.81 -35.56
N GLN A 433 8.92 -3.62 -36.48
CA GLN A 433 8.54 -3.17 -37.84
C GLN A 433 7.03 -3.03 -37.97
N GLU A 434 6.61 -1.95 -38.62
CA GLU A 434 5.20 -1.70 -38.94
C GLU A 434 4.64 -2.72 -39.92
N ASP A 435 3.45 -3.26 -39.66
CA ASP A 435 2.66 -4.00 -40.64
C ASP A 435 1.97 -3.03 -41.62
N LYS A 436 1.92 -3.40 -42.92
CA LYS A 436 1.39 -2.52 -43.96
C LYS A 436 -0.13 -2.53 -44.05
N ASP A 437 -0.77 -3.59 -43.60
CA ASP A 437 -2.17 -3.89 -43.85
C ASP A 437 -3.05 -3.74 -42.60
N CYS A 438 -2.46 -3.42 -41.47
CA CYS A 438 -3.13 -3.31 -40.18
C CYS A 438 -2.89 -1.95 -39.53
N ILE A 439 -3.71 -1.60 -38.54
CA ILE A 439 -3.41 -0.52 -37.58
C ILE A 439 -2.34 -1.04 -36.65
N ASN A 440 -1.17 -0.42 -36.66
CA ASN A 440 -0.09 -0.76 -35.73
C ASN A 440 -0.27 -0.02 -34.43
N ILE A 441 -0.27 -0.74 -33.31
CA ILE A 441 -0.38 -0.15 -31.97
C ILE A 441 0.90 -0.45 -31.21
N LEU A 442 1.80 0.55 -31.10
CA LEU A 442 2.97 0.43 -30.23
C LEU A 442 2.59 0.94 -28.85
N TYR A 443 2.65 0.08 -27.85
CA TYR A 443 2.17 0.40 -26.53
C TYR A 443 3.14 0.04 -25.41
N GLY A 444 3.02 0.76 -24.31
CA GLY A 444 3.81 0.57 -23.09
C GLY A 444 4.57 1.83 -22.72
N THR A 445 5.03 1.90 -21.48
CA THR A 445 5.85 3.01 -20.99
C THR A 445 7.07 3.21 -21.88
N GLY A 446 7.22 4.43 -22.42
CA GLY A 446 8.30 4.78 -23.33
C GLY A 446 7.98 4.58 -24.82
N ALA A 447 6.73 4.34 -25.21
CA ALA A 447 6.35 4.17 -26.62
C ALA A 447 6.74 5.36 -27.50
N PHE A 448 6.79 6.58 -26.93
CA PHE A 448 7.21 7.78 -27.64
C PHE A 448 8.72 7.92 -27.84
N LEU A 449 9.53 6.96 -27.34
CA LEU A 449 10.95 6.85 -27.66
C LEU A 449 11.18 6.27 -29.05
N SER A 450 10.16 5.63 -29.65
CA SER A 450 10.25 5.07 -31.00
C SER A 450 10.28 6.18 -32.04
N ASN A 451 10.83 5.83 -33.23
CA ASN A 451 10.85 6.70 -34.40
C ASN A 451 9.57 6.59 -35.26
N TRP A 452 8.54 5.88 -34.78
CA TRP A 452 7.28 5.75 -35.51
C TRP A 452 6.56 7.10 -35.61
N ASP A 453 6.07 7.40 -36.79
CA ASP A 453 5.15 8.51 -37.01
C ASP A 453 3.71 8.03 -36.84
N GLY A 454 2.90 8.72 -36.03
CA GLY A 454 1.54 8.29 -35.74
C GLY A 454 0.87 9.11 -34.64
N ILE A 455 -0.38 8.75 -34.37
CA ILE A 455 -1.17 9.34 -33.27
C ILE A 455 -0.58 8.98 -31.94
N ARG A 456 -0.46 9.98 -31.07
CA ARG A 456 0.16 9.89 -29.74
C ARG A 456 -0.89 9.96 -28.63
N ILE A 457 -1.13 8.83 -27.98
CA ILE A 457 -2.03 8.70 -26.83
C ILE A 457 -1.17 8.52 -25.58
N TYR A 458 -1.42 9.31 -24.55
CA TYR A 458 -0.78 9.14 -23.26
C TYR A 458 -1.82 8.71 -22.22
N ILE A 459 -1.52 7.64 -21.49
CA ILE A 459 -2.33 7.19 -20.35
C ILE A 459 -1.67 7.71 -19.08
N ASP A 460 -2.35 8.59 -18.38
CA ASP A 460 -1.85 9.11 -17.10
C ASP A 460 -2.49 8.38 -15.92
N LEU A 461 -1.75 8.32 -14.82
CA LEU A 461 -2.19 7.69 -13.60
C LEU A 461 -1.59 8.45 -12.41
N PRO A 462 -2.41 8.96 -11.48
CA PRO A 462 -1.91 9.59 -10.26
C PRO A 462 -1.11 8.61 -9.40
N LYS A 463 -0.11 9.11 -8.68
CA LYS A 463 0.82 8.26 -7.93
C LYS A 463 0.21 7.60 -6.69
N ASP A 464 -0.85 8.17 -6.13
CA ASP A 464 -1.65 7.54 -5.09
C ASP A 464 -2.26 6.22 -5.58
N GLU A 465 -2.86 6.21 -6.78
CA GLU A 465 -3.39 4.99 -7.40
C GLU A 465 -2.27 3.98 -7.69
N ILE A 466 -1.10 4.44 -8.14
CA ILE A 466 0.06 3.55 -8.33
C ILE A 466 0.48 2.90 -7.00
N GLN A 467 0.44 3.63 -5.89
CA GLN A 467 0.76 3.07 -4.58
C GLN A 467 -0.26 2.02 -4.15
N TYR A 468 -1.55 2.23 -4.39
CA TYR A 468 -2.58 1.22 -4.13
C TYR A 468 -2.35 -0.04 -4.95
N ARG A 469 -2.10 0.10 -6.25
CA ARG A 469 -1.77 -1.03 -7.14
C ARG A 469 -0.48 -1.74 -6.73
N SER A 470 0.52 -1.00 -6.25
CA SER A 470 1.76 -1.56 -5.72
C SER A 470 1.52 -2.40 -4.46
N ARG A 471 0.72 -1.91 -3.52
CA ARG A 471 0.33 -2.67 -2.32
C ARG A 471 -0.49 -3.91 -2.66
N ALA A 472 -1.25 -3.88 -3.75
CA ALA A 472 -1.96 -5.03 -4.31
C ALA A 472 -1.04 -5.99 -5.11
N GLY A 473 0.26 -5.69 -5.25
CA GLY A 473 1.21 -6.52 -6.00
C GLY A 473 1.02 -6.54 -7.51
N THR A 474 0.25 -5.59 -8.07
CA THR A 474 -0.11 -5.56 -9.50
C THR A 474 0.75 -4.62 -10.34
N VAL A 475 1.74 -3.96 -9.75
CA VAL A 475 2.64 -3.01 -10.43
C VAL A 475 4.04 -3.59 -10.55
N LEU A 476 4.64 -3.41 -11.71
CA LEU A 476 6.06 -3.69 -11.96
C LEU A 476 6.85 -2.37 -12.03
N ASN A 477 8.03 -2.37 -11.45
CA ASN A 477 9.01 -1.31 -11.69
C ASN A 477 9.52 -1.35 -13.15
N LEU A 478 10.07 -0.26 -13.67
CA LEU A 478 10.58 -0.18 -15.04
C LEU A 478 11.55 -1.32 -15.38
N GLY A 479 11.18 -2.15 -16.36
CA GLY A 479 11.98 -3.28 -16.82
C GLY A 479 12.18 -4.40 -15.79
N ALA A 480 11.41 -4.43 -14.70
CA ALA A 480 11.41 -5.55 -13.78
C ALA A 480 10.57 -6.71 -14.35
N ALA A 481 11.05 -7.94 -14.16
CA ALA A 481 10.33 -9.13 -14.60
C ALA A 481 9.27 -9.59 -13.58
N LEU A 482 9.44 -9.22 -12.30
CA LEU A 482 8.59 -9.66 -11.18
C LEU A 482 8.37 -8.49 -10.22
N PRO A 483 7.22 -8.45 -9.52
CA PRO A 483 7.01 -7.51 -8.43
C PRO A 483 7.99 -7.81 -7.28
N ILE A 484 8.37 -6.78 -6.57
CA ILE A 484 9.19 -6.85 -5.35
C ILE A 484 8.36 -6.35 -4.16
N PRO A 485 8.75 -6.64 -2.91
CA PRO A 485 8.00 -6.21 -1.74
C PRO A 485 7.61 -4.73 -1.80
N PRO A 486 6.38 -4.36 -1.43
CA PRO A 486 5.86 -2.99 -1.61
C PRO A 486 6.77 -1.89 -1.05
N LYS A 487 7.42 -2.11 0.11
CA LYS A 487 8.37 -1.13 0.69
C LYS A 487 9.60 -0.91 -0.22
N LEU A 488 10.19 -1.98 -0.75
CA LEU A 488 11.33 -1.88 -1.68
C LEU A 488 10.89 -1.36 -3.05
N GLN A 489 9.70 -1.75 -3.50
CA GLN A 489 9.09 -1.26 -4.72
C GLN A 489 8.90 0.26 -4.64
N TYR A 490 8.32 0.77 -3.55
CA TYR A 490 8.14 2.20 -3.32
C TYR A 490 9.46 2.96 -3.28
N LYS A 491 10.48 2.43 -2.59
CA LYS A 491 11.84 3.02 -2.61
C LYS A 491 12.37 3.15 -4.03
N ARG A 492 12.27 2.10 -4.84
CA ARG A 492 12.70 2.14 -6.23
C ARG A 492 11.85 3.11 -7.07
N MET A 493 10.54 3.12 -6.90
CA MET A 493 9.68 4.09 -7.55
C MET A 493 10.11 5.53 -7.26
N PHE A 494 10.28 5.87 -5.98
CA PHE A 494 10.60 7.23 -5.55
C PHE A 494 11.95 7.71 -6.05
N PHE A 495 12.99 6.88 -5.94
CA PHE A 495 14.37 7.30 -6.27
C PHE A 495 14.76 7.06 -7.73
N ILE A 496 14.11 6.14 -8.43
CA ILE A 496 14.50 5.72 -9.78
C ILE A 496 13.39 5.99 -10.79
N ASP A 497 12.27 5.26 -10.68
CA ASP A 497 11.28 5.18 -11.75
C ASP A 497 10.53 6.51 -11.93
N TRP A 498 10.04 7.13 -10.86
CA TRP A 498 9.32 8.39 -10.93
C TRP A 498 10.17 9.57 -11.43
N PRO A 499 11.40 9.77 -10.96
CA PRO A 499 12.26 10.82 -11.54
C PRO A 499 12.45 10.70 -13.05
N VAL A 500 12.64 9.48 -13.54
CA VAL A 500 12.82 9.21 -14.97
C VAL A 500 11.53 9.48 -15.74
N LEU A 501 10.41 8.94 -15.25
CA LEU A 501 9.11 9.10 -15.89
C LEU A 501 8.60 10.54 -15.86
N ASN A 502 8.88 11.28 -14.79
CA ASN A 502 8.53 12.70 -14.69
C ASN A 502 9.29 13.54 -15.73
N ARG A 503 10.59 13.27 -15.92
CA ARG A 503 11.38 13.94 -16.98
C ARG A 503 10.84 13.60 -18.37
N HIS A 504 10.51 12.34 -18.62
CA HIS A 504 9.89 11.93 -19.89
C HIS A 504 8.55 12.64 -20.12
N LYS A 505 7.65 12.60 -19.13
CA LYS A 505 6.34 13.25 -19.19
C LYS A 505 6.44 14.76 -19.48
N ALA A 506 7.38 15.45 -18.82
CA ALA A 506 7.61 16.89 -19.05
C ALA A 506 8.06 17.18 -20.50
N CYS A 507 8.80 16.26 -21.13
CA CYS A 507 9.25 16.43 -22.53
C CYS A 507 8.12 16.20 -23.54
N ILE A 508 7.15 15.34 -23.25
CA ILE A 508 6.15 14.90 -24.22
C ILE A 508 4.80 15.59 -24.11
N ILE A 509 4.52 16.31 -23.03
CA ILE A 509 3.19 16.88 -22.74
C ILE A 509 2.61 17.73 -23.90
N ASN A 510 3.46 18.43 -24.66
CA ASN A 510 3.05 19.26 -25.79
C ASN A 510 2.92 18.48 -27.12
N GLN A 511 3.11 17.16 -27.10
CA GLN A 511 3.09 16.29 -28.26
C GLN A 511 1.88 15.33 -28.26
N LEU A 512 1.00 15.45 -27.28
CA LEU A 512 -0.14 14.54 -27.09
C LEU A 512 -1.27 14.91 -28.04
N ASP A 513 -1.74 13.91 -28.80
CA ASP A 513 -3.02 14.03 -29.53
C ASP A 513 -4.19 13.74 -28.59
N TYR A 514 -4.04 12.73 -27.72
CA TYR A 514 -5.03 12.34 -26.74
C TYR A 514 -4.41 12.01 -25.40
N ILE A 515 -5.16 12.29 -24.32
CA ILE A 515 -4.87 11.85 -22.97
C ILE A 515 -6.00 10.99 -22.42
N VAL A 516 -5.66 9.94 -21.70
CA VAL A 516 -6.60 8.99 -21.10
C VAL A 516 -6.34 8.91 -19.60
N ASP A 517 -7.41 8.90 -18.81
CA ASP A 517 -7.38 8.55 -17.39
C ASP A 517 -7.25 7.02 -17.24
N GLY A 518 -6.15 6.57 -16.66
CA GLY A 518 -5.78 5.16 -16.52
C GLY A 518 -6.33 4.46 -15.28
N GLN A 519 -7.23 5.08 -14.51
CA GLN A 519 -7.72 4.49 -13.25
C GLN A 519 -8.63 3.28 -13.47
N TYR A 520 -9.41 3.27 -14.55
CA TYR A 520 -10.35 2.20 -14.85
C TYR A 520 -9.88 1.37 -16.04
N THR A 521 -10.17 0.07 -16.00
CA THR A 521 -9.79 -0.89 -17.06
C THR A 521 -10.92 -1.21 -18.03
N SER A 522 -12.18 -1.06 -17.62
CA SER A 522 -13.37 -1.40 -18.42
C SER A 522 -14.08 -0.18 -19.00
N ASP A 523 -13.83 0.99 -18.44
CA ASP A 523 -14.44 2.25 -18.88
C ASP A 523 -13.42 3.37 -18.65
N ILE A 524 -13.22 4.19 -19.65
CA ILE A 524 -12.19 5.24 -19.63
C ILE A 524 -12.81 6.60 -19.88
N SER A 525 -12.22 7.63 -19.29
CA SER A 525 -12.40 9.01 -19.75
C SER A 525 -11.14 9.50 -20.48
N TRP A 526 -11.33 10.33 -21.48
CA TRP A 526 -10.25 10.83 -22.31
C TRP A 526 -10.62 12.18 -22.95
N CYS A 527 -9.61 12.93 -23.35
CA CYS A 527 -9.80 14.15 -24.16
C CYS A 527 -8.65 14.35 -25.15
N THR A 528 -8.78 15.31 -26.05
CA THR A 528 -7.68 15.70 -26.92
C THR A 528 -6.60 16.43 -26.14
N GLY A 529 -5.34 16.36 -26.61
CA GLY A 529 -4.23 17.12 -26.02
C GLY A 529 -4.48 18.63 -25.99
N GLU A 530 -5.20 19.17 -26.99
CA GLU A 530 -5.60 20.58 -26.99
C GLU A 530 -6.64 20.89 -25.90
N THR A 531 -7.64 20.01 -25.69
CA THR A 531 -8.60 20.17 -24.59
C THR A 531 -7.89 20.13 -23.23
N LEU A 532 -6.96 19.20 -23.03
CA LEU A 532 -6.14 19.15 -21.82
C LEU A 532 -5.41 20.46 -21.61
N LYS A 533 -4.66 20.91 -22.61
CA LYS A 533 -3.88 22.15 -22.57
C LYS A 533 -4.73 23.37 -22.22
N LEU A 534 -5.87 23.55 -22.87
CA LEU A 534 -6.79 24.68 -22.61
C LEU A 534 -7.39 24.57 -21.19
N GLY A 535 -7.76 23.36 -20.73
CA GLY A 535 -8.27 23.13 -19.38
C GLY A 535 -7.23 23.44 -18.31
N LEU A 536 -5.98 23.01 -18.49
CA LEU A 536 -4.87 23.32 -17.59
C LEU A 536 -4.52 24.82 -17.59
N GLN A 537 -4.58 25.49 -18.75
CA GLN A 537 -4.40 26.95 -18.84
C GLN A 537 -5.50 27.72 -18.11
N GLU A 538 -6.74 27.26 -18.20
CA GLU A 538 -7.86 27.84 -17.47
C GLU A 538 -7.71 27.61 -15.96
N MET A 539 -7.31 26.43 -15.53
CA MET A 539 -7.03 26.10 -14.12
C MET A 539 -5.89 26.97 -13.58
N SER A 540 -4.84 27.23 -14.36
CA SER A 540 -3.70 28.04 -13.94
C SER A 540 -4.02 29.54 -13.70
N GLN A 541 -5.25 29.96 -13.89
CA GLN A 541 -5.72 31.34 -13.69
C GLN A 541 -6.86 31.47 -12.69
N ASN A 542 -7.35 30.34 -12.17
CA ASN A 542 -8.52 30.27 -11.29
C ASN A 542 -8.25 29.44 -10.06
N ALA A 543 -9.07 29.60 -9.02
CA ALA A 543 -9.02 28.75 -7.84
C ALA A 543 -9.32 27.29 -8.21
N PHE A 544 -8.59 26.36 -7.62
CA PHE A 544 -8.81 24.93 -7.79
C PHE A 544 -8.39 24.15 -6.56
N ARG A 545 -8.85 22.88 -6.48
CA ARG A 545 -8.39 21.91 -5.49
C ARG A 545 -7.70 20.75 -6.19
N ALA A 546 -6.63 20.21 -5.58
CA ALA A 546 -6.15 18.89 -5.89
C ALA A 546 -7.12 17.85 -5.31
N ARG A 547 -7.18 16.66 -5.89
CA ARG A 547 -7.92 15.55 -5.30
C ARG A 547 -7.16 15.07 -4.07
N PRO A 548 -7.71 15.18 -2.85
CA PRO A 548 -7.08 14.66 -1.66
C PRO A 548 -7.10 13.12 -1.67
N TRP A 549 -6.09 12.51 -1.04
CA TRP A 549 -6.11 11.08 -0.80
C TRP A 549 -5.77 10.77 0.66
N PHE A 550 -6.23 9.63 1.15
CA PHE A 550 -6.27 9.30 2.57
C PHE A 550 -5.60 7.96 2.80
N SER A 551 -4.83 7.86 3.89
CA SER A 551 -4.10 6.63 4.22
C SER A 551 -4.26 6.29 5.70
N PRO A 552 -4.53 5.01 6.03
CA PRO A 552 -4.49 4.53 7.40
C PRO A 552 -3.06 4.49 7.93
N GLY A 553 -2.92 4.44 9.25
CA GLY A 553 -1.64 4.30 9.92
C GLY A 553 -1.78 3.72 11.31
N VAL A 554 -0.68 3.18 11.84
CA VAL A 554 -0.68 2.51 13.15
C VAL A 554 -0.99 3.44 14.33
N TRP A 555 -0.95 4.75 14.12
CA TRP A 555 -1.25 5.78 15.12
C TRP A 555 -2.48 6.63 14.75
N GLY A 556 -3.12 6.30 13.63
CA GLY A 556 -4.21 7.09 13.07
C GLY A 556 -5.41 7.21 13.99
N GLY A 557 -6.07 8.35 13.89
CA GLY A 557 -7.29 8.70 14.61
C GLY A 557 -8.55 8.57 13.79
N ASP A 558 -9.66 9.01 14.38
CA ASP A 558 -11.00 8.91 13.79
C ASP A 558 -11.63 10.27 13.43
N TRP A 559 -10.93 11.40 13.66
CA TRP A 559 -11.47 12.74 13.44
C TRP A 559 -11.97 12.96 12.00
N MET A 560 -11.13 12.59 11.00
CA MET A 560 -11.51 12.68 9.59
C MET A 560 -12.62 11.70 9.24
N LYS A 561 -12.53 10.47 9.71
CA LYS A 561 -13.52 9.42 9.47
C LYS A 561 -14.91 9.82 9.95
N ASP A 562 -15.01 10.46 11.11
CA ASP A 562 -16.27 10.90 11.70
C ASP A 562 -16.88 12.12 11.00
N ARG A 563 -16.08 12.91 10.28
CA ARG A 563 -16.50 14.21 9.73
C ARG A 563 -16.59 14.26 8.21
N PHE A 564 -15.93 13.32 7.52
CA PHE A 564 -15.90 13.27 6.07
C PHE A 564 -16.75 12.11 5.55
N ASP A 565 -18.03 12.35 5.35
CA ASP A 565 -19.05 11.33 4.99
C ASP A 565 -18.70 10.49 3.76
N GLN A 566 -17.88 11.00 2.84
CA GLN A 566 -17.51 10.33 1.60
C GLN A 566 -16.30 9.39 1.76
N LEU A 567 -15.68 9.32 2.95
CA LEU A 567 -14.59 8.38 3.22
C LEU A 567 -15.11 6.96 3.41
N ASN A 568 -14.26 6.00 3.09
CA ASN A 568 -14.56 4.59 3.31
C ASN A 568 -14.59 4.29 4.82
N GLN A 569 -15.77 4.03 5.35
CA GLN A 569 -16.00 3.78 6.78
C GLN A 569 -15.50 2.40 7.24
N GLU A 570 -15.17 1.49 6.32
CA GLU A 570 -14.62 0.16 6.65
C GLU A 570 -13.11 0.19 6.97
N VAL A 571 -12.43 1.29 6.66
CA VAL A 571 -11.00 1.49 6.99
C VAL A 571 -10.84 1.69 8.48
N VAL A 572 -9.82 1.06 9.08
CA VAL A 572 -9.61 1.07 10.53
C VAL A 572 -9.52 2.49 11.11
N ASN A 573 -8.77 3.36 10.46
CA ASN A 573 -8.60 4.78 10.80
C ASN A 573 -8.04 5.55 9.61
N TYR A 574 -7.89 6.87 9.75
CA TYR A 574 -7.13 7.69 8.81
C TYR A 574 -6.03 8.45 9.54
N ALA A 575 -4.78 8.04 9.35
CA ALA A 575 -3.63 8.71 9.93
C ALA A 575 -3.28 10.00 9.17
N TRP A 576 -3.44 9.97 7.84
CA TRP A 576 -3.10 11.07 6.94
C TRP A 576 -4.24 11.40 5.98
N SER A 577 -4.43 12.69 5.74
CA SER A 577 -4.97 13.19 4.48
C SER A 577 -3.89 13.97 3.75
N PHE A 578 -3.66 13.62 2.51
CA PHE A 578 -2.73 14.30 1.62
C PHE A 578 -3.54 15.31 0.78
N GLU A 579 -3.79 16.49 1.38
CA GLU A 579 -4.60 17.55 0.79
C GLU A 579 -3.95 18.15 -0.45
N LEU A 580 -2.65 18.37 -0.37
CA LEU A 580 -1.84 18.91 -1.44
C LEU A 580 -0.39 18.45 -1.31
N ILE A 581 -0.09 17.32 -1.89
CA ILE A 581 1.28 16.83 -2.11
C ILE A 581 1.44 16.62 -3.61
N VAL A 582 1.88 17.63 -4.31
CA VAL A 582 1.86 17.67 -5.78
C VAL A 582 2.53 16.47 -6.47
N PRO A 583 3.62 15.87 -5.95
CA PRO A 583 4.13 14.64 -6.54
C PRO A 583 3.15 13.47 -6.54
N GLU A 584 2.16 13.46 -5.67
CA GLU A 584 1.25 12.32 -5.44
C GLU A 584 -0.17 12.57 -5.94
N ASN A 585 -0.72 13.78 -5.69
CA ASN A 585 -2.12 14.08 -5.98
C ASN A 585 -2.41 14.16 -7.49
N GLY A 586 -3.65 13.82 -7.83
CA GLY A 586 -4.27 14.15 -9.10
C GLY A 586 -5.01 15.50 -9.06
N ILE A 587 -5.33 15.99 -10.24
CA ILE A 587 -6.27 17.08 -10.49
C ILE A 587 -7.34 16.58 -11.44
N VAL A 588 -8.58 16.97 -11.20
CA VAL A 588 -9.72 16.48 -11.96
C VAL A 588 -10.31 17.60 -12.83
N LEU A 589 -10.28 17.41 -14.13
CA LEU A 589 -11.01 18.24 -15.08
C LEU A 589 -12.41 17.66 -15.30
N SER A 590 -13.42 18.50 -15.47
CA SER A 590 -14.78 18.02 -15.77
C SER A 590 -15.45 18.78 -16.89
N LYS A 591 -16.27 18.08 -17.68
CA LYS A 591 -17.12 18.63 -18.72
C LYS A 591 -18.40 17.84 -18.86
N ASN A 592 -19.55 18.50 -18.80
CA ASN A 592 -20.87 17.86 -18.93
C ASN A 592 -21.10 16.70 -17.96
N GLY A 593 -20.49 16.77 -16.75
CA GLY A 593 -20.59 15.72 -15.74
C GLY A 593 -19.61 14.57 -15.90
N ILE A 594 -18.82 14.51 -16.99
CA ILE A 594 -17.73 13.54 -17.16
C ILE A 594 -16.45 14.12 -16.56
N CYS A 595 -15.75 13.33 -15.76
CA CYS A 595 -14.49 13.65 -15.13
C CYS A 595 -13.32 12.95 -15.81
N LEU A 596 -12.18 13.61 -15.80
CA LEU A 596 -10.89 13.10 -16.25
C LEU A 596 -9.85 13.54 -15.23
N GLU A 597 -9.24 12.57 -14.57
CA GLU A 597 -8.14 12.83 -13.62
C GLU A 597 -6.79 12.70 -14.31
N VAL A 598 -5.92 13.66 -14.06
CA VAL A 598 -4.51 13.60 -14.45
C VAL A 598 -3.65 13.97 -13.24
N SER A 599 -2.41 13.51 -13.23
CA SER A 599 -1.47 13.89 -12.18
C SER A 599 -1.23 15.39 -12.15
N PHE A 600 -1.11 15.98 -10.97
CA PHE A 600 -0.91 17.42 -10.78
C PHE A 600 0.33 17.94 -11.51
N ASP A 601 1.36 17.12 -11.67
CA ASP A 601 2.57 17.51 -12.40
C ASP A 601 2.30 17.92 -13.87
N MET A 602 1.21 17.42 -14.49
CA MET A 602 0.77 17.89 -15.82
C MET A 602 0.48 19.40 -15.82
N LEU A 603 -0.14 19.95 -14.78
CA LEU A 603 -0.38 21.37 -14.63
C LEU A 603 0.92 22.16 -14.51
N MET A 604 1.88 21.64 -13.74
CA MET A 604 3.20 22.26 -13.57
C MET A 604 4.00 22.26 -14.89
N TYR A 605 3.97 21.15 -15.64
CA TYR A 605 4.65 21.09 -16.95
C TYR A 605 4.00 21.97 -17.99
N ASN A 606 2.68 22.16 -17.91
CA ASN A 606 1.96 23.05 -18.85
C ASN A 606 2.32 24.53 -18.63
N ASP A 607 2.24 25.04 -17.39
CA ASP A 607 2.57 26.44 -17.08
C ASP A 607 2.92 26.69 -15.61
N HIS A 608 4.07 26.19 -15.14
CA HIS A 608 4.54 26.45 -13.77
C HIS A 608 4.74 27.94 -13.45
N LYS A 609 4.98 28.78 -14.50
CA LYS A 609 5.16 30.22 -14.30
C LYS A 609 3.84 30.90 -13.93
N ALA A 610 2.74 30.50 -14.56
CA ALA A 610 1.41 31.01 -14.21
C ALA A 610 1.00 30.58 -12.79
N ILE A 611 1.39 29.36 -12.38
CA ILE A 611 1.10 28.83 -11.04
C ILE A 611 1.96 29.51 -9.99
N LEU A 612 3.29 29.45 -10.10
CA LEU A 612 4.21 29.86 -9.05
C LEU A 612 4.58 31.36 -9.07
N GLY A 613 4.41 32.02 -10.23
CA GLY A 613 4.77 33.43 -10.38
C GLY A 613 6.24 33.69 -10.06
N ASN A 614 6.50 34.55 -9.07
CA ASN A 614 7.85 34.95 -8.65
C ASN A 614 8.73 33.75 -8.22
N ALA A 615 8.14 32.72 -7.64
CA ALA A 615 8.87 31.53 -7.16
C ALA A 615 9.26 30.56 -8.29
N SER A 616 8.77 30.74 -9.51
CA SER A 616 8.98 29.82 -10.62
C SER A 616 10.44 29.64 -11.03
N GLN A 617 11.30 30.65 -10.82
CA GLN A 617 12.73 30.57 -11.14
C GLN A 617 13.47 29.66 -10.16
N THR A 618 13.08 29.67 -8.89
CA THR A 618 13.70 28.86 -7.84
C THR A 618 13.27 27.41 -7.91
N PHE A 619 11.96 27.16 -8.06
CA PHE A 619 11.38 25.85 -7.93
C PHE A 619 11.13 25.11 -9.26
N GLY A 620 11.07 25.84 -10.39
CA GLY A 620 10.83 25.24 -11.71
C GLY A 620 9.50 24.48 -11.74
N TYR A 621 9.55 23.21 -12.10
CA TYR A 621 8.39 22.31 -12.10
C TYR A 621 8.01 21.76 -10.71
N GLU A 622 8.84 21.95 -9.69
CA GLU A 622 8.54 21.49 -8.35
C GLU A 622 7.57 22.43 -7.64
N PHE A 623 6.46 21.90 -7.15
CA PHE A 623 5.53 22.68 -6.35
C PHE A 623 6.04 22.68 -4.89
N PRO A 624 6.31 23.87 -4.30
CA PRO A 624 7.21 23.93 -3.13
C PRO A 624 6.56 23.63 -1.78
N ILE A 625 5.26 23.88 -1.64
CA ILE A 625 4.54 23.78 -0.35
C ILE A 625 3.52 22.66 -0.42
N ARG A 626 3.43 21.87 0.64
CA ARG A 626 2.40 20.85 0.83
C ARG A 626 1.53 21.16 2.04
N PHE A 627 0.27 20.73 1.95
CA PHE A 627 -0.69 20.69 3.04
C PHE A 627 -1.16 19.26 3.24
N ASN A 628 -1.09 18.77 4.46
CA ASN A 628 -1.64 17.46 4.81
C ASN A 628 -2.19 17.47 6.23
N TYR A 629 -3.10 16.57 6.51
CA TYR A 629 -3.57 16.33 7.85
C TYR A 629 -2.85 15.17 8.51
N LEU A 630 -2.57 15.34 9.80
CA LEU A 630 -2.14 14.30 10.71
C LEU A 630 -3.22 14.15 11.77
N ASP A 631 -3.90 13.02 11.77
CA ASP A 631 -5.00 12.72 12.68
C ASP A 631 -4.54 11.73 13.74
N THR A 632 -4.33 12.24 14.96
CA THR A 632 -4.03 11.46 16.17
C THR A 632 -5.20 11.51 17.18
N TYR A 633 -6.36 11.95 16.73
CA TYR A 633 -7.55 12.16 17.57
C TYR A 633 -8.21 10.81 17.87
N ASP A 634 -8.32 10.43 19.13
CA ASP A 634 -8.65 9.07 19.55
C ASP A 634 -7.66 8.00 19.06
N GLY A 635 -6.48 8.44 18.62
CA GLY A 635 -5.39 7.60 18.10
C GLY A 635 -4.22 7.53 19.09
N GLU A 636 -3.00 7.44 18.53
CA GLU A 636 -1.75 7.37 19.29
C GLU A 636 -0.78 8.50 18.93
N ASN A 637 0.31 8.63 19.71
CA ASN A 637 1.36 9.58 19.39
C ASN A 637 1.99 9.28 18.02
N LEU A 638 2.29 10.31 17.26
CA LEU A 638 3.16 10.17 16.08
C LEU A 638 4.55 9.65 16.48
N SER A 639 5.31 9.07 15.56
CA SER A 639 6.71 8.70 15.80
C SER A 639 7.53 9.91 16.22
N LEU A 640 8.41 9.76 17.20
CA LEU A 640 9.38 10.79 17.54
C LEU A 640 10.44 10.84 16.43
N GLN A 641 10.57 11.98 15.76
CA GLN A 641 11.28 12.11 14.50
C GLN A 641 12.02 13.44 14.34
N CYS A 642 12.90 13.51 13.36
CA CYS A 642 13.46 14.76 12.84
C CYS A 642 13.64 14.68 11.32
N HIS A 643 13.85 15.84 10.68
CA HIS A 643 14.13 15.94 9.24
C HIS A 643 15.58 16.29 8.99
N PRO A 644 16.19 15.77 7.90
CA PRO A 644 17.59 16.02 7.57
C PRO A 644 17.84 17.49 7.22
N THR A 645 19.10 17.91 7.41
CA THR A 645 19.58 19.21 6.93
C THR A 645 19.63 19.24 5.39
N PRO A 646 19.54 20.43 4.75
CA PRO A 646 19.68 20.55 3.29
C PRO A 646 20.99 19.99 2.76
N LYS A 647 22.09 20.15 3.52
CA LYS A 647 23.40 19.57 3.18
C LYS A 647 23.33 18.05 3.14
N TYR A 648 22.77 17.42 4.16
CA TYR A 648 22.61 15.97 4.24
C TYR A 648 21.79 15.41 3.09
N VAL A 649 20.68 16.06 2.73
CA VAL A 649 19.81 15.67 1.62
C VAL A 649 20.57 15.70 0.29
N ARG A 650 21.31 16.76 0.01
CA ARG A 650 22.12 16.86 -1.22
C ARG A 650 23.20 15.77 -1.30
N GLU A 651 23.93 15.56 -0.21
CA GLU A 651 25.03 14.61 -0.19
C GLU A 651 24.59 13.16 -0.25
N ASN A 652 23.53 12.79 0.47
CA ASN A 652 23.09 11.41 0.63
C ASN A 652 21.99 11.00 -0.36
N PHE A 653 21.05 11.89 -0.67
CA PHE A 653 19.89 11.55 -1.48
C PHE A 653 19.91 12.19 -2.87
N GLY A 654 20.81 13.14 -3.13
CA GLY A 654 20.90 13.83 -4.42
C GLY A 654 19.71 14.76 -4.68
N ASP A 655 18.95 15.13 -3.64
CA ASP A 655 17.82 16.05 -3.73
C ASP A 655 18.19 17.49 -3.33
N LYS A 656 17.39 18.46 -3.74
CA LYS A 656 17.66 19.88 -3.53
C LYS A 656 17.05 20.41 -2.23
N PHE A 657 15.90 19.91 -1.85
CA PHE A 657 15.09 20.44 -0.77
C PHE A 657 14.96 19.42 0.36
N THR A 658 14.98 19.92 1.60
CA THR A 658 14.65 19.14 2.78
C THR A 658 13.20 19.38 3.18
N GLN A 659 12.76 18.68 4.19
CA GLN A 659 11.45 18.83 4.82
C GLN A 659 11.57 19.82 5.98
N ASP A 660 10.96 21.00 5.81
CA ASP A 660 10.75 21.99 6.86
C ASP A 660 9.25 22.11 7.12
N GLU A 661 8.82 21.96 8.36
CA GLU A 661 7.41 21.79 8.73
C GLU A 661 6.89 22.87 9.68
N THR A 662 5.58 22.98 9.74
CA THR A 662 4.84 23.59 10.80
C THR A 662 3.61 22.76 11.13
N TYR A 663 3.25 22.67 12.42
CA TYR A 663 2.00 22.07 12.88
C TYR A 663 1.03 23.17 13.25
N TYR A 664 0.00 23.37 12.44
CA TYR A 664 -1.15 24.20 12.78
C TYR A 664 -2.22 23.31 13.42
N ILE A 665 -2.60 23.59 14.64
CA ILE A 665 -3.61 22.81 15.35
C ILE A 665 -5.00 23.19 14.83
N LEU A 666 -5.58 22.33 13.99
CA LEU A 666 -6.91 22.52 13.44
C LEU A 666 -7.98 22.22 14.48
N ASP A 667 -7.77 21.18 15.29
CA ASP A 667 -8.63 20.76 16.39
C ASP A 667 -7.83 19.95 17.40
N CYS A 668 -8.23 19.90 18.65
CA CYS A 668 -7.61 19.07 19.68
C CYS A 668 -8.51 18.89 20.90
N GLU A 669 -8.35 17.76 21.60
CA GLU A 669 -8.97 17.55 22.91
C GLU A 669 -8.24 18.35 24.00
N PRO A 670 -8.95 18.71 25.10
CA PRO A 670 -8.32 19.31 26.27
C PRO A 670 -7.22 18.42 26.84
N GLY A 671 -6.00 18.96 26.95
CA GLY A 671 -4.83 18.22 27.43
C GLY A 671 -3.97 17.57 26.35
N ALA A 672 -4.34 17.67 25.08
CA ALA A 672 -3.49 17.26 23.98
C ALA A 672 -2.16 18.02 23.97
N GLU A 673 -1.08 17.34 23.55
CA GLU A 673 0.27 17.87 23.63
C GLU A 673 1.01 17.72 22.29
N VAL A 674 1.97 18.62 22.04
CA VAL A 674 2.95 18.50 20.98
C VAL A 674 4.34 18.34 21.61
N TYR A 675 5.08 17.34 21.20
CA TYR A 675 6.47 17.14 21.58
C TYR A 675 7.37 17.98 20.68
N LEU A 676 8.21 18.85 21.25
CA LEU A 676 9.02 19.78 20.46
C LEU A 676 10.29 20.18 21.18
N GLY A 677 11.44 19.88 20.58
CA GLY A 677 12.75 20.26 21.10
C GLY A 677 13.15 19.55 22.41
N PHE A 678 14.36 19.76 22.85
CA PHE A 678 14.92 19.09 24.03
C PHE A 678 14.63 19.87 25.32
N LYS A 679 14.51 19.15 26.42
CA LYS A 679 14.54 19.73 27.78
C LYS A 679 15.89 20.29 28.11
N GLU A 680 15.93 21.30 28.99
CA GLU A 680 17.16 21.92 29.47
C GLU A 680 18.13 20.87 30.03
N GLY A 681 19.40 20.95 29.63
CA GLY A 681 20.45 20.08 30.12
C GLY A 681 20.58 18.71 29.48
N VAL A 682 19.74 18.37 28.50
CA VAL A 682 19.84 17.10 27.74
C VAL A 682 21.13 17.09 26.94
N LYS A 683 21.91 15.99 27.09
CA LYS A 683 23.15 15.77 26.35
C LYS A 683 22.93 14.83 25.19
N ARG A 684 23.64 15.07 24.09
CA ARG A 684 23.60 14.28 22.86
C ARG A 684 23.83 12.78 23.12
N GLU A 685 24.90 12.49 23.89
CA GLU A 685 25.31 11.12 24.16
C GLU A 685 24.31 10.37 25.03
N GLU A 686 23.66 11.04 25.98
CA GLU A 686 22.64 10.43 26.84
C GLU A 686 21.38 10.09 26.05
N PHE A 687 20.94 10.98 25.17
CA PHE A 687 19.78 10.76 24.32
C PHE A 687 20.04 9.64 23.32
N HIS A 688 21.20 9.65 22.64
CA HIS A 688 21.60 8.59 21.71
C HIS A 688 21.64 7.22 22.39
N HIS A 689 22.29 7.14 23.55
CA HIS A 689 22.36 5.89 24.33
C HIS A 689 20.96 5.38 24.74
N ALA A 690 20.04 6.29 25.11
CA ALA A 690 18.68 5.91 25.47
C ALA A 690 17.90 5.33 24.28
N LEU A 691 18.04 5.91 23.07
CA LEU A 691 17.44 5.40 21.84
C LEU A 691 17.97 3.99 21.50
N LEU A 692 19.30 3.81 21.48
CA LEU A 692 19.91 2.52 21.19
C LEU A 692 19.50 1.45 22.21
N LYS A 693 19.57 1.78 23.50
CA LYS A 693 19.16 0.86 24.58
C LYS A 693 17.69 0.45 24.46
N SER A 694 16.81 1.41 24.11
CA SER A 694 15.40 1.10 23.89
C SER A 694 15.21 0.15 22.71
N HIS A 695 15.89 0.43 21.60
CA HIS A 695 15.81 -0.38 20.39
C HIS A 695 16.37 -1.80 20.60
N GLU A 696 17.57 -1.93 21.16
CA GLU A 696 18.24 -3.22 21.38
C GLU A 696 17.55 -4.09 22.42
N ALA A 697 17.05 -3.48 23.51
CA ALA A 697 16.40 -4.20 24.58
C ALA A 697 14.88 -4.39 24.38
N ALA A 698 14.32 -3.87 23.30
CA ALA A 698 12.87 -3.81 23.03
C ALA A 698 12.09 -3.26 24.25
N LYS A 699 12.55 -2.15 24.81
CA LYS A 699 11.94 -1.53 26.00
C LYS A 699 11.51 -0.10 25.75
N VAL A 700 10.37 0.28 26.32
CA VAL A 700 9.84 1.64 26.25
C VAL A 700 10.87 2.63 26.78
N MET A 701 11.11 3.70 26.01
CA MET A 701 11.94 4.82 26.41
C MET A 701 11.10 5.87 27.14
N ASP A 702 11.60 6.43 28.22
CA ASP A 702 11.02 7.60 28.88
C ASP A 702 11.35 8.87 28.06
N VAL A 703 10.46 9.18 27.08
CA VAL A 703 10.61 10.33 26.18
C VAL A 703 10.53 11.64 26.98
N ASP A 704 9.72 11.67 28.04
CA ASP A 704 9.50 12.86 28.87
C ASP A 704 10.79 13.32 29.61
N LYS A 705 11.76 12.45 29.74
CA LYS A 705 13.06 12.83 30.28
C LYS A 705 13.84 13.76 29.33
N TYR A 706 13.63 13.62 28.00
CA TYR A 706 14.47 14.24 26.98
C TYR A 706 13.76 15.35 26.19
N VAL A 707 12.50 15.15 25.82
CA VAL A 707 11.76 16.02 24.90
C VAL A 707 10.75 16.88 25.67
N GLN A 708 10.64 18.15 25.29
CA GLN A 708 9.62 19.05 25.87
C GLN A 708 8.26 18.76 25.31
N LYS A 709 7.22 19.04 26.10
CA LYS A 709 5.83 18.99 25.74
C LYS A 709 5.20 20.36 25.89
N PHE A 710 4.34 20.70 24.94
CA PHE A 710 3.54 21.90 24.95
C PHE A 710 2.08 21.54 24.79
N LEU A 711 1.22 22.06 25.66
CA LEU A 711 -0.21 21.91 25.51
C LEU A 711 -0.65 22.53 24.19
N ALA A 712 -1.41 21.78 23.41
CA ALA A 712 -1.97 22.21 22.15
C ALA A 712 -3.31 22.93 22.37
N LYS A 713 -3.54 23.96 21.57
CA LYS A 713 -4.81 24.67 21.48
C LYS A 713 -5.15 24.90 20.03
N LYS A 714 -6.43 24.86 19.70
CA LYS A 714 -6.91 25.21 18.37
C LYS A 714 -6.31 26.54 17.92
N HIS A 715 -5.76 26.57 16.71
CA HIS A 715 -5.05 27.68 16.07
C HIS A 715 -3.61 27.94 16.54
N ASP A 716 -3.08 27.17 17.47
CA ASP A 716 -1.65 27.23 17.76
C ASP A 716 -0.84 26.77 16.54
N LEU A 717 0.35 27.36 16.39
CA LEU A 717 1.29 27.01 15.31
C LEU A 717 2.67 26.70 15.89
N PHE A 718 3.12 25.47 15.71
CA PHE A 718 4.44 25.00 16.13
C PHE A 718 5.39 24.98 14.92
N LEU A 719 6.61 25.48 15.07
CA LEU A 719 7.59 25.64 14.01
C LEU A 719 8.62 24.50 14.08
N ILE A 720 8.75 23.75 13.02
CA ILE A 720 9.56 22.53 12.96
C ILE A 720 10.56 22.62 11.79
N PRO A 721 11.57 23.53 11.90
CA PRO A 721 12.62 23.55 10.89
C PRO A 721 13.46 22.26 10.97
N ASN A 722 14.12 21.93 9.86
CA ASN A 722 14.95 20.73 9.76
C ASN A 722 15.91 20.57 10.95
N GLY A 723 16.08 19.34 11.42
CA GLY A 723 16.86 18.99 12.61
C GLY A 723 16.07 19.08 13.93
N THR A 724 14.85 19.57 13.95
CA THR A 724 14.06 19.66 15.20
C THR A 724 13.49 18.31 15.58
N ILE A 725 13.78 17.84 16.80
CA ILE A 725 13.13 16.66 17.36
C ILE A 725 11.67 17.00 17.72
N HIS A 726 10.72 16.20 17.22
CA HIS A 726 9.29 16.49 17.39
C HIS A 726 8.40 15.27 17.17
N CYS A 727 7.16 15.36 17.66
CA CYS A 727 6.01 14.59 17.20
C CYS A 727 4.70 15.21 17.69
N SER A 728 3.58 14.92 16.98
CA SER A 728 2.25 15.17 17.52
C SER A 728 1.93 14.14 18.59
N GLY A 729 1.44 14.59 19.73
CA GLY A 729 0.88 13.72 20.75
C GLY A 729 -0.53 13.27 20.37
N ILE A 730 -1.13 12.41 21.19
CA ILE A 730 -2.51 11.94 21.03
C ILE A 730 -3.50 13.10 21.05
N ASN A 731 -4.68 12.87 20.46
CA ASN A 731 -5.83 13.79 20.49
C ASN A 731 -5.59 15.15 19.81
N ASN A 732 -4.76 15.18 18.78
CA ASN A 732 -4.58 16.34 17.91
C ASN A 732 -5.09 16.04 16.49
N MET A 733 -5.73 17.03 15.88
CA MET A 733 -5.91 17.15 14.45
C MET A 733 -5.01 18.26 13.94
N VAL A 734 -3.95 17.89 13.26
CA VAL A 734 -2.91 18.82 12.79
C VAL A 734 -3.06 19.08 11.30
N LEU A 735 -3.12 20.35 10.90
CA LEU A 735 -2.84 20.77 9.54
C LEU A 735 -1.33 21.00 9.45
N GLU A 736 -0.61 20.06 8.87
CA GLU A 736 0.81 20.18 8.58
C GLU A 736 1.01 21.02 7.32
N ILE A 737 1.70 22.15 7.46
CA ILE A 737 2.11 23.03 6.37
C ILE A 737 3.62 22.94 6.28
N SER A 738 4.12 22.41 5.16
CA SER A 738 5.54 22.10 5.05
C SER A 738 6.05 22.18 3.60
N SER A 739 7.36 22.02 3.44
CA SER A 739 7.96 21.83 2.12
C SER A 739 7.54 20.49 1.51
N THR A 740 7.45 20.42 0.17
CA THR A 740 6.83 19.30 -0.54
C THR A 740 7.53 17.95 -0.35
N LYS A 741 8.81 17.92 -0.03
CA LYS A 741 9.55 16.67 0.19
C LYS A 741 9.10 16.02 1.51
N TYR A 742 8.36 14.93 1.44
CA TYR A 742 7.76 14.28 2.62
C TYR A 742 8.44 12.96 3.02
N LEU A 743 9.28 12.37 2.15
CA LEU A 743 9.95 11.09 2.43
C LEU A 743 11.06 11.22 3.47
N TYR A 744 11.70 12.40 3.57
CA TYR A 744 12.89 12.60 4.37
C TYR A 744 12.58 12.79 5.85
N THR A 745 12.02 11.74 6.45
CA THR A 745 11.69 11.68 7.89
C THR A 745 12.52 10.61 8.56
N PHE A 746 13.34 10.99 9.53
CA PHE A 746 14.13 10.06 10.34
C PHE A 746 13.38 9.74 11.62
N LYS A 747 12.74 8.57 11.66
CA LYS A 747 12.10 8.05 12.86
C LYS A 747 13.15 7.60 13.85
N MET A 748 13.22 8.24 15.01
CA MET A 748 14.21 7.94 16.03
C MET A 748 13.63 7.02 17.12
N TYR A 749 12.34 7.16 17.44
CA TYR A 749 11.62 6.29 18.37
C TYR A 749 10.15 6.18 17.97
N ASP A 750 9.55 5.01 18.11
CA ASP A 750 8.18 4.76 17.64
C ASP A 750 7.32 3.98 18.64
N TRP A 751 7.47 4.29 19.93
CA TRP A 751 6.62 3.77 21.01
C TRP A 751 6.53 2.25 21.06
N MET A 752 7.53 1.54 20.52
CA MET A 752 7.58 0.06 20.39
C MET A 752 6.45 -0.54 19.54
N ARG A 753 5.86 0.25 18.65
CA ARG A 753 4.79 -0.21 17.76
C ARG A 753 5.31 -1.07 16.62
N MET A 754 4.46 -2.03 16.23
CA MET A 754 4.61 -2.78 14.99
C MET A 754 3.96 -2.02 13.82
N ASP A 755 4.37 -2.33 12.60
CA ASP A 755 3.71 -1.85 11.39
C ASP A 755 2.40 -2.62 11.16
N LEU A 756 1.55 -2.13 10.24
CA LEU A 756 0.27 -2.80 9.90
C LEU A 756 0.45 -4.24 9.42
N ASP A 757 1.62 -4.58 8.90
CA ASP A 757 2.00 -5.95 8.48
C ASP A 757 2.55 -6.82 9.64
N GLY A 758 2.55 -6.30 10.88
CA GLY A 758 3.08 -7.00 12.06
C GLY A 758 4.60 -7.03 12.17
N SER A 759 5.33 -6.40 11.25
CA SER A 759 6.79 -6.27 11.33
C SER A 759 7.21 -5.09 12.22
N PRO A 760 8.41 -5.12 12.85
CA PRO A 760 8.96 -3.95 13.52
C PRO A 760 9.16 -2.80 12.53
N ARG A 761 8.73 -1.59 12.92
CA ARG A 761 8.94 -0.40 12.08
C ARG A 761 10.42 -0.02 12.04
N PRO A 762 11.00 0.23 10.86
CA PRO A 762 12.41 0.62 10.76
C PRO A 762 12.64 1.97 11.44
N LEU A 763 13.68 2.04 12.28
CA LEU A 763 14.15 3.27 12.91
C LEU A 763 15.43 3.76 12.22
N ASN A 764 15.61 5.08 12.20
CA ASN A 764 16.72 5.74 11.54
C ASN A 764 17.56 6.50 12.60
N ILE A 765 17.90 5.84 13.71
CA ILE A 765 18.53 6.47 14.88
C ILE A 765 19.82 7.19 14.48
N GLU A 766 20.76 6.51 13.80
CA GLU A 766 22.03 7.11 13.42
C GLU A 766 21.86 8.30 12.48
N ARG A 767 21.04 8.14 11.43
CA ARG A 767 20.73 9.25 10.51
C ARG A 767 20.05 10.41 11.23
N GLY A 768 19.16 10.13 12.17
CA GLY A 768 18.53 11.13 13.02
C GLY A 768 19.55 11.85 13.89
N MET A 769 20.45 11.13 14.53
CA MET A 769 21.51 11.69 15.37
C MET A 769 22.51 12.56 14.58
N ASP A 770 22.74 12.25 13.30
CA ASP A 770 23.58 13.09 12.43
C ASP A 770 22.94 14.45 12.09
N ASN A 771 21.60 14.53 12.19
CA ASN A 771 20.84 15.69 11.73
C ASN A 771 20.12 16.46 12.84
N VAL A 772 19.86 15.83 14.00
CA VAL A 772 19.09 16.47 15.07
C VAL A 772 19.86 17.65 15.67
N ASN A 773 19.15 18.78 15.85
CA ASN A 773 19.67 20.03 16.36
C ASN A 773 19.52 20.13 17.89
N PHE A 774 20.60 19.97 18.62
CA PHE A 774 20.63 20.11 20.09
C PHE A 774 20.58 21.56 20.58
N ASP A 775 20.64 22.57 19.69
CA ASP A 775 20.39 23.96 20.07
C ASP A 775 18.91 24.28 20.24
N CYS A 776 18.01 23.39 19.77
CA CYS A 776 16.58 23.45 20.03
C CYS A 776 16.28 22.89 21.43
N ILE A 777 16.57 23.65 22.47
CA ILE A 777 16.62 23.20 23.86
C ILE A 777 16.10 24.26 24.84
N GLY A 778 15.45 23.83 25.92
CA GLY A 778 15.07 24.64 27.05
C GLY A 778 14.13 25.79 26.70
N LYS A 779 14.40 26.99 27.23
CA LYS A 779 13.58 28.19 27.01
C LYS A 779 13.49 28.62 25.56
N ARG A 780 14.56 28.38 24.81
CA ARG A 780 14.68 28.73 23.40
C ARG A 780 13.59 28.09 22.54
N VAL A 781 13.15 26.88 22.88
CA VAL A 781 12.06 26.21 22.17
C VAL A 781 10.78 27.03 22.21
N LYS A 782 10.41 27.53 23.37
CA LYS A 782 9.22 28.38 23.52
C LYS A 782 9.35 29.73 22.83
N GLU A 783 10.56 30.29 22.77
CA GLU A 783 10.81 31.63 22.23
C GLU A 783 10.85 31.64 20.69
N ASP A 784 11.51 30.64 20.09
CA ASP A 784 11.85 30.61 18.66
C ASP A 784 11.02 29.60 17.84
N TYR A 785 10.41 28.57 18.49
CA TYR A 785 9.76 27.47 17.80
C TYR A 785 8.23 27.40 18.03
N ILE A 786 7.65 28.36 18.73
CA ILE A 786 6.21 28.59 18.83
C ILE A 786 5.89 29.92 18.17
N SER A 787 4.99 29.88 17.18
CA SER A 787 4.63 31.04 16.39
C SER A 787 3.96 32.14 17.24
N LYS A 788 4.19 33.39 16.81
CA LYS A 788 3.53 34.57 17.39
C LYS A 788 2.65 35.22 16.34
N GLU A 789 1.43 35.53 16.70
CA GLU A 789 0.48 36.23 15.85
C GLU A 789 0.71 37.74 15.91
N THR A 790 0.68 38.39 14.74
CA THR A 790 0.71 39.84 14.62
C THR A 790 -0.38 40.30 13.68
N ILE A 791 -1.25 41.22 14.10
CA ILE A 791 -2.25 41.83 13.22
C ILE A 791 -1.50 42.79 12.30
N ILE A 792 -1.62 42.59 10.99
CA ILE A 792 -0.98 43.42 9.96
C ILE A 792 -1.99 44.32 9.27
N GLU A 793 -3.27 43.96 9.31
CA GLU A 793 -4.37 44.74 8.77
C GLU A 793 -5.66 44.43 9.53
N GLU A 794 -6.49 45.43 9.79
CA GLU A 794 -7.78 45.30 10.44
C GLU A 794 -8.80 46.26 9.83
N GLY A 795 -9.90 45.70 9.33
CA GLY A 795 -11.07 46.47 8.87
C GLY A 795 -12.27 46.28 9.80
N SER A 796 -13.42 46.81 9.39
CA SER A 796 -14.65 46.67 10.16
C SER A 796 -15.14 45.22 10.33
N ASN A 797 -14.93 44.38 9.31
CA ASN A 797 -15.47 43.04 9.23
C ASN A 797 -14.40 41.97 9.01
N TYR A 798 -13.11 42.36 9.01
CA TYR A 798 -12.00 41.42 8.80
C TYR A 798 -10.74 41.79 9.57
N LYS A 799 -9.88 40.80 9.78
CA LYS A 799 -8.52 40.94 10.31
C LYS A 799 -7.58 40.06 9.51
N THR A 800 -6.42 40.58 9.15
CA THR A 800 -5.32 39.82 8.59
C THR A 800 -4.20 39.71 9.63
N LYS A 801 -3.85 38.49 9.98
CA LYS A 801 -2.78 38.18 10.91
C LYS A 801 -1.62 37.54 10.19
N ARG A 802 -0.41 37.96 10.51
CA ARG A 802 0.81 37.23 10.14
C ARG A 802 1.14 36.25 11.27
N LEU A 803 1.32 35.01 10.91
CA LEU A 803 1.80 33.96 11.80
C LEU A 803 3.32 33.84 11.59
N SER A 804 4.13 34.10 12.64
CA SER A 804 5.57 34.07 12.47
C SER A 804 6.06 32.68 12.09
N THR A 805 6.98 32.60 11.13
CA THR A 805 7.65 31.36 10.73
C THR A 805 9.14 31.41 11.09
N HIS A 806 9.79 30.27 11.20
CA HIS A 806 11.22 30.20 11.46
C HIS A 806 12.03 30.72 10.26
N SER A 807 13.24 31.24 10.48
CA SER A 807 14.10 31.78 9.40
C SER A 807 14.51 30.75 8.34
N LYS A 808 14.56 29.46 8.70
CA LYS A 808 14.84 28.36 7.77
C LYS A 808 13.66 28.03 6.85
N HIS A 809 12.42 28.35 7.24
CA HIS A 809 11.26 28.11 6.38
C HIS A 809 11.30 29.09 5.20
N PHE A 810 11.23 28.58 3.99
CA PHE A 810 11.17 29.42 2.78
C PHE A 810 9.75 29.96 2.51
N TYR A 811 8.77 29.58 3.31
CA TYR A 811 7.39 30.04 3.23
C TYR A 811 7.01 30.90 4.43
N GLU A 812 6.01 31.72 4.26
CA GLU A 812 5.37 32.52 5.30
C GLU A 812 3.87 32.20 5.37
N LEU A 813 3.29 32.49 6.52
CA LEU A 813 1.91 32.13 6.85
C LEU A 813 1.12 33.34 7.27
N PHE A 814 -0.12 33.42 6.78
CA PHE A 814 -1.12 34.40 7.16
C PHE A 814 -2.40 33.71 7.58
N ARG A 815 -3.21 34.39 8.40
CA ARG A 815 -4.58 34.00 8.71
C ARG A 815 -5.52 35.15 8.47
N PHE A 816 -6.48 34.95 7.59
CA PHE A 816 -7.58 35.87 7.35
C PHE A 816 -8.77 35.48 8.20
N GLU A 817 -9.31 36.43 8.97
CA GLU A 817 -10.49 36.26 9.81
C GLU A 817 -11.53 37.27 9.32
N PHE A 818 -12.69 36.85 8.82
CA PHE A 818 -13.70 37.74 8.24
C PHE A 818 -15.12 37.24 8.44
N ASN A 819 -16.05 38.21 8.61
CA ASN A 819 -17.48 37.94 8.77
C ASN A 819 -18.22 37.90 7.43
N ASP A 820 -17.91 38.84 6.50
CA ASP A 820 -18.59 39.01 5.23
C ASP A 820 -17.69 38.61 4.05
N GLU A 821 -16.84 39.50 3.62
CA GLU A 821 -15.93 39.28 2.49
C GLU A 821 -14.57 39.94 2.71
N ILE A 822 -13.58 39.40 1.99
CA ILE A 822 -12.23 39.98 1.89
C ILE A 822 -11.68 39.78 0.49
N GLU A 823 -11.10 40.85 -0.11
CA GLU A 823 -10.38 40.81 -1.38
C GLU A 823 -8.88 40.75 -1.11
N ILE A 824 -8.17 39.86 -1.82
CA ILE A 824 -6.73 39.61 -1.63
C ILE A 824 -6.03 39.62 -2.98
N ALA A 825 -4.92 40.37 -3.07
CA ALA A 825 -4.03 40.36 -4.22
C ALA A 825 -2.99 39.26 -4.08
N THR A 826 -2.71 38.53 -5.18
CA THR A 826 -1.68 37.46 -5.15
C THR A 826 -0.27 38.03 -5.16
N ASN A 827 -0.07 39.29 -5.59
CA ASN A 827 1.27 39.90 -5.72
C ASN A 827 2.24 39.05 -6.57
N ASN A 828 1.68 38.36 -7.55
CA ASN A 828 2.38 37.40 -8.42
C ASN A 828 3.02 36.25 -7.65
N GLN A 829 2.35 35.76 -6.60
CA GLN A 829 2.71 34.59 -5.81
C GLN A 829 1.56 33.56 -5.82
N CYS A 830 1.90 32.31 -5.74
CA CYS A 830 0.93 31.23 -5.53
C CYS A 830 0.52 31.20 -4.07
N HIS A 831 -0.78 31.21 -3.79
CA HIS A 831 -1.33 31.08 -2.46
C HIS A 831 -1.93 29.69 -2.28
N ILE A 832 -1.56 29.00 -1.21
CA ILE A 832 -2.16 27.76 -0.78
C ILE A 832 -2.95 28.05 0.49
N LEU A 833 -4.23 27.71 0.48
CA LEU A 833 -5.16 28.10 1.53
C LEU A 833 -5.94 26.91 2.07
N ASN A 834 -6.36 27.02 3.35
CA ASN A 834 -7.25 26.06 4.00
C ASN A 834 -8.26 26.79 4.89
N LEU A 835 -9.54 26.39 4.81
CA LEU A 835 -10.59 26.92 5.67
C LEU A 835 -10.53 26.22 7.03
N VAL A 836 -9.90 26.85 8.01
CA VAL A 836 -9.62 26.31 9.35
C VAL A 836 -10.68 26.62 10.41
N GLU A 837 -11.63 27.48 10.09
CA GLU A 837 -12.82 27.76 10.92
C GLU A 837 -13.92 28.41 10.06
N GLY A 838 -15.18 28.18 10.44
CA GLY A 838 -16.35 28.51 9.62
C GLY A 838 -16.84 27.27 8.87
N SER A 839 -18.09 27.27 8.41
CA SER A 839 -18.66 26.11 7.71
C SER A 839 -18.28 26.07 6.23
N LYS A 840 -18.41 27.20 5.54
CA LYS A 840 -18.13 27.30 4.10
C LYS A 840 -17.88 28.75 3.64
N ILE A 841 -17.08 28.88 2.60
CA ILE A 841 -16.83 30.15 1.92
C ILE A 841 -17.00 29.99 0.40
N LYS A 842 -17.27 31.10 -0.28
CA LYS A 842 -17.22 31.19 -1.74
C LYS A 842 -15.95 31.93 -2.15
N VAL A 843 -15.16 31.34 -3.02
CA VAL A 843 -13.96 31.94 -3.58
C VAL A 843 -14.25 32.35 -5.03
N ASN A 844 -14.09 33.64 -5.36
CA ASN A 844 -14.28 34.16 -6.69
C ASN A 844 -12.93 34.50 -7.31
N THR A 845 -12.68 34.02 -8.54
CA THR A 845 -11.50 34.32 -9.36
C THR A 845 -11.95 34.69 -10.77
N GLY A 846 -11.99 36.00 -11.06
CA GLY A 846 -12.54 36.47 -12.34
C GLY A 846 -14.00 36.08 -12.52
N GLU A 847 -14.29 35.34 -13.58
CA GLU A 847 -15.64 34.84 -13.89
C GLU A 847 -16.00 33.52 -13.22
N LYS A 848 -15.01 32.83 -12.59
CA LYS A 848 -15.22 31.54 -11.91
C LYS A 848 -15.39 31.71 -10.42
N SER A 849 -16.15 30.81 -9.85
CA SER A 849 -16.30 30.69 -8.40
C SER A 849 -16.25 29.24 -7.95
N MET A 850 -15.78 29.05 -6.73
CA MET A 850 -15.70 27.74 -6.06
C MET A 850 -16.24 27.86 -4.64
N ILE A 851 -16.97 26.85 -4.18
CA ILE A 851 -17.35 26.71 -2.76
C ILE A 851 -16.26 25.90 -2.08
N ILE A 852 -15.81 26.36 -0.95
CA ILE A 852 -14.83 25.68 -0.08
C ILE A 852 -15.51 25.40 1.25
N GLN A 853 -15.49 24.14 1.67
CA GLN A 853 -16.02 23.68 2.94
C GLN A 853 -14.93 23.72 4.04
N TYR A 854 -15.34 23.58 5.29
CA TYR A 854 -14.41 23.44 6.41
C TYR A 854 -13.38 22.33 6.17
N ALA A 855 -12.14 22.59 6.50
CA ALA A 855 -10.98 21.70 6.32
C ALA A 855 -10.54 21.46 4.85
N GLU A 856 -11.13 22.11 3.86
CA GLU A 856 -10.69 21.98 2.48
C GLU A 856 -9.51 22.87 2.14
N THR A 857 -8.52 22.27 1.46
CA THR A 857 -7.36 22.96 0.90
C THR A 857 -7.61 23.35 -0.55
N PHE A 858 -7.24 24.57 -0.93
CA PHE A 858 -7.36 25.08 -2.30
C PHE A 858 -6.15 25.94 -2.68
N VAL A 859 -5.93 26.07 -3.98
CA VAL A 859 -4.80 26.79 -4.59
C VAL A 859 -5.31 27.97 -5.37
N ILE A 860 -4.67 29.12 -5.18
CA ILE A 860 -4.83 30.32 -6.02
C ILE A 860 -3.51 30.53 -6.78
N PRO A 861 -3.50 30.32 -8.10
CA PRO A 861 -2.34 30.58 -8.92
C PRO A 861 -1.90 32.05 -8.92
N ALA A 862 -0.63 32.30 -9.08
CA ALA A 862 -0.08 33.64 -9.14
C ALA A 862 -0.73 34.52 -10.24
N LYS A 863 -1.04 33.89 -11.39
CA LYS A 863 -1.64 34.56 -12.56
C LYS A 863 -3.08 35.04 -12.34
N THR A 864 -3.76 34.57 -11.29
CA THR A 864 -5.10 35.03 -10.88
C THR A 864 -5.11 36.52 -10.54
N LYS A 865 -3.99 37.07 -10.07
CA LYS A 865 -3.76 38.47 -9.65
C LYS A 865 -4.51 38.88 -8.39
N LYS A 866 -5.83 38.65 -8.31
CA LYS A 866 -6.66 38.94 -7.15
C LYS A 866 -7.85 37.97 -7.07
N TYR A 867 -8.34 37.75 -5.87
CA TYR A 867 -9.51 36.92 -5.60
C TYR A 867 -10.29 37.46 -4.40
N THR A 868 -11.56 37.10 -4.31
CA THR A 868 -12.44 37.47 -3.18
C THR A 868 -12.89 36.21 -2.49
N MET A 869 -12.80 36.19 -1.14
CA MET A 869 -13.40 35.17 -0.32
C MET A 869 -14.63 35.76 0.39
N ILE A 870 -15.78 35.10 0.25
CA ILE A 870 -17.06 35.50 0.81
C ILE A 870 -17.48 34.45 1.83
N ASN A 871 -17.73 34.83 3.06
CA ASN A 871 -18.24 33.95 4.08
C ASN A 871 -19.72 33.59 3.83
N LEU A 872 -20.02 32.32 3.72
CA LEU A 872 -21.40 31.83 3.55
C LEU A 872 -21.93 31.16 4.83
N GLY A 873 -21.09 31.08 5.87
CA GLY A 873 -21.46 30.55 7.17
C GLY A 873 -22.10 31.59 8.09
N SER A 874 -22.58 31.15 9.25
CA SER A 874 -23.16 31.99 10.30
C SER A 874 -22.15 32.52 11.31
N THR A 875 -20.94 32.02 11.30
CA THR A 875 -19.82 32.43 12.17
C THR A 875 -18.68 32.98 11.33
N ALA A 876 -17.79 33.75 11.91
CA ALA A 876 -16.60 34.27 11.23
C ALA A 876 -15.80 33.14 10.60
N ALA A 877 -15.40 33.31 9.37
CA ALA A 877 -14.50 32.39 8.67
C ALA A 877 -13.04 32.72 9.02
N LYS A 878 -12.22 31.66 9.21
CA LYS A 878 -10.77 31.79 9.30
C LYS A 878 -10.13 30.93 8.22
N VAL A 879 -9.26 31.55 7.44
CA VAL A 879 -8.52 30.90 6.34
C VAL A 879 -7.03 31.10 6.58
N VAL A 880 -6.29 30.00 6.67
CA VAL A 880 -4.82 30.03 6.70
C VAL A 880 -4.30 30.02 5.28
N GLN A 881 -3.33 30.88 4.99
CA GLN A 881 -2.63 30.96 3.72
C GLN A 881 -1.14 30.75 3.91
N ALA A 882 -0.54 29.98 2.98
CA ALA A 882 0.90 29.85 2.79
C ALA A 882 1.32 30.40 1.43
N ASN A 883 2.45 31.07 1.38
CA ASN A 883 3.13 31.48 0.14
C ASN A 883 4.64 31.53 0.35
N ILE A 884 5.41 31.60 -0.74
CA ILE A 884 6.87 31.68 -0.68
C ILE A 884 7.31 33.06 -0.23
N LYS A 885 8.24 33.14 0.72
CA LYS A 885 8.86 34.41 1.14
C LYS A 885 9.59 35.05 -0.03
N PRO A 886 9.51 36.39 -0.19
CA PRO A 886 10.14 37.10 -1.32
C PRO A 886 11.65 36.83 -1.49
N GLU A 887 12.39 36.67 -0.40
CA GLU A 887 13.81 36.37 -0.41
C GLU A 887 14.17 35.01 -1.01
N PHE A 888 13.23 34.07 -1.08
CA PHE A 888 13.44 32.76 -1.69
C PHE A 888 12.91 32.65 -3.13
N CYS A 889 12.33 33.72 -3.69
CA CYS A 889 11.77 33.69 -5.05
C CYS A 889 12.82 33.69 -6.16
N ASN A 890 14.02 34.19 -5.93
CA ASN A 890 15.09 34.36 -6.93
C ASN A 890 16.44 33.78 -6.48
N THR A 891 16.44 32.84 -5.56
CA THR A 891 17.66 32.19 -5.06
C THR A 891 17.94 30.89 -5.80
N LYS A 892 19.21 30.63 -6.12
CA LYS A 892 19.65 29.26 -6.43
C LYS A 892 19.77 28.53 -5.12
N LEU A 893 18.76 27.72 -4.79
CA LEU A 893 18.77 26.87 -3.61
C LEU A 893 19.64 25.63 -3.80
#